data_e22dba96145aff8a7079d71784e52e02
#
_entry.id   e22dba96145aff8a7079d71784e52e02
#
_cell.length_a   1.000
_cell.length_b   1.000
_cell.length_c   1.000
_cell.angle_alpha   90.00
_cell.angle_beta   90.00
_cell.angle_gamma   90.00
#
_symmetry.space_group_name_H-M   'P 1'
#
loop_
_entity.id
_entity.type
_entity.pdbx_description
1 polymer ?
#
loop_
_entity_poly.entity_id
_entity_poly.type
_entity_poly.pdbx_seq_one_letter_code
_entity_poly.pdbx_strand_id
1 'polypeptide(L)'
;MALTDPMFERIYGFVGGILWRAVLWTLILTAVAVSLLTAVLPLLPSVNASLAAEIQSRTGFEAEILEIGGEMEGFRPRLTLAGVSIADGEKGQEVIFQAGRLQVTLNPWRSLLQRQWILSEVRASDVFIPARLDNTTSGIVVPIDPSVFATEIERLALNNMRVSLLREDSGAEAALDLVVEVDLRRSGSTREIQLRARGDGGLSLSMTGIGVGNPLDLSQFSGELNGRLAAKDVGPVSAFLGLSVTGSSDLFFWTEAQGGEAQTTFQASGEALVSIAKRGSNPVAFSLEGLVTSSPQTHWLNIVQSSIELNATRLEFSDLHLGLRNNEWEVIVNDVDLATTSALAIDSGLVPEKFVSPLQKSEPTGGVGALSVIGSFDKALDLRVSATFENIQARAHGAVPGVQGLTGTLALNSGIGRLEIDSDDFTLAIPSQFTSPLQLGRVTGLADFVFTSNALSITSGRVVADADDFKASALITGYVPIASPTDEGARLNVVLGSGAASTQRVLEFTPKTIDKDAYQWMQSSLGTGEARRVGFVLRGGIRKRDAPLRSIQMSAEADLDAVIMRPELPLAERVLGHVSIDNALVTFDIDSATVGSLAVSSGLVQVGKVLETRLLTAHATIEGDLPKAVNHVAALPYLPTRVSQVLSDLTTSGGVLGHLALSVPIKGARRIPDVSTRVLIRDASLSFAGLPIELNQLAGDFVYEYPTGITEGAIDGFFLGRPLT
;
A
#
# COMPACT_ATOMS: atom_id res chain seq x y z
N MET A 1 18.08 32.14 -93.07
CA MET A 1 17.05 32.94 -93.71
C MET A 1 15.81 32.95 -92.75
N ALA A 2 15.82 33.83 -91.77
CA ALA A 2 14.81 33.96 -90.79
C ALA A 2 13.82 35.10 -91.20
N LEU A 3 12.69 34.72 -91.61
CA LEU A 3 11.57 35.66 -91.91
C LEU A 3 10.97 36.07 -90.52
N THR A 4 11.44 37.19 -90.04
CA THR A 4 10.76 37.92 -88.96
C THR A 4 9.51 38.59 -89.55
N ASP A 5 8.33 38.05 -89.20
CA ASP A 5 7.03 38.54 -89.63
C ASP A 5 6.79 39.85 -88.92
N PRO A 6 6.68 40.99 -89.71
CA PRO A 6 6.53 42.33 -89.14
C PRO A 6 5.17 42.51 -88.37
N MET A 7 4.32 41.52 -88.46
CA MET A 7 3.07 41.51 -87.71
C MET A 7 3.24 41.18 -86.22
N PHE A 8 4.22 40.37 -85.88
CA PHE A 8 4.53 40.05 -84.49
C PHE A 8 5.20 41.20 -83.73
N GLU A 9 6.08 41.98 -84.37
CA GLU A 9 6.65 43.18 -83.71
C GLU A 9 5.60 44.27 -83.44
N ARG A 10 4.64 44.45 -84.28
CA ARG A 10 3.54 45.41 -84.03
C ARG A 10 2.60 44.99 -82.91
N ILE A 11 2.32 43.69 -82.80
CA ILE A 11 1.48 43.15 -81.71
C ILE A 11 2.22 43.24 -80.39
N TYR A 12 3.51 42.84 -80.30
CA TYR A 12 4.34 42.98 -79.09
C TYR A 12 4.49 44.47 -78.68
N GLY A 13 4.70 45.37 -79.58
CA GLY A 13 4.76 46.83 -79.26
C GLY A 13 3.44 47.35 -78.77
N PHE A 14 2.32 46.90 -79.31
CA PHE A 14 0.96 47.34 -78.90
C PHE A 14 0.55 46.77 -77.56
N VAL A 15 0.76 45.47 -77.34
CA VAL A 15 0.47 44.77 -76.06
C VAL A 15 1.44 45.25 -74.96
N GLY A 16 2.75 45.42 -75.27
CA GLY A 16 3.70 46.02 -74.35
C GLY A 16 3.36 47.47 -73.95
N GLY A 17 2.85 48.28 -74.93
CA GLY A 17 2.43 49.64 -74.62
C GLY A 17 1.16 49.75 -73.79
N ILE A 18 0.21 48.81 -73.98
CA ILE A 18 -0.99 48.73 -73.12
C ILE A 18 -0.60 48.22 -71.69
N LEU A 19 0.26 47.18 -71.61
CA LEU A 19 0.76 46.64 -70.32
C LEU A 19 1.54 47.71 -69.57
N TRP A 20 2.41 48.46 -70.25
CA TRP A 20 3.14 49.56 -69.63
C TRP A 20 2.26 50.70 -69.15
N ARG A 21 1.27 51.07 -69.91
CA ARG A 21 0.26 52.09 -69.51
C ARG A 21 -0.60 51.59 -68.34
N ALA A 22 -1.00 50.32 -68.34
CA ALA A 22 -1.70 49.70 -67.22
C ALA A 22 -0.88 49.72 -65.96
N VAL A 23 0.43 49.30 -66.02
CA VAL A 23 1.38 49.39 -64.91
C VAL A 23 1.57 50.83 -64.44
N LEU A 24 1.72 51.79 -65.37
CA LEU A 24 1.87 53.21 -65.02
C LEU A 24 0.63 53.81 -64.36
N TRP A 25 -0.57 53.50 -64.87
CA TRP A 25 -1.82 53.90 -64.25
C TRP A 25 -2.07 53.24 -62.90
N THR A 26 -1.66 51.96 -62.72
CA THR A 26 -1.70 51.28 -61.45
C THR A 26 -0.77 51.94 -60.43
N LEU A 27 0.45 52.31 -60.86
CA LEU A 27 1.42 53.02 -60.01
C LEU A 27 0.93 54.40 -59.63
N ILE A 28 0.33 55.17 -60.58
CA ILE A 28 -0.23 56.50 -60.31
C ILE A 28 -1.44 56.39 -59.38
N LEU A 29 -2.39 55.50 -59.64
CA LEU A 29 -3.51 55.23 -58.76
C LEU A 29 -3.07 54.80 -57.37
N THR A 30 -2.08 53.95 -57.24
CA THR A 30 -1.50 53.54 -55.95
C THR A 30 -0.86 54.73 -55.24
N ALA A 31 -0.07 55.56 -55.98
CA ALA A 31 0.53 56.74 -55.38
C ALA A 31 -0.50 57.78 -54.94
N VAL A 32 -1.57 58.01 -55.74
CA VAL A 32 -2.69 58.88 -55.37
C VAL A 32 -3.47 58.33 -54.19
N ALA A 33 -3.72 57.02 -54.14
CA ALA A 33 -4.37 56.35 -52.99
C ALA A 33 -3.58 56.51 -51.75
N VAL A 34 -2.26 56.26 -51.81
CA VAL A 34 -1.35 56.43 -50.66
C VAL A 34 -1.28 57.88 -50.21
N SER A 35 -1.19 58.85 -51.19
CA SER A 35 -1.19 60.28 -50.85
C SER A 35 -2.52 60.72 -50.22
N LEU A 36 -3.64 60.22 -50.70
CA LEU A 36 -4.95 60.49 -50.10
C LEU A 36 -5.10 59.92 -48.73
N LEU A 37 -4.63 58.67 -48.54
CA LEU A 37 -4.62 58.03 -47.25
C LEU A 37 -3.70 58.75 -46.24
N THR A 38 -2.51 59.19 -46.67
CA THR A 38 -1.62 59.97 -45.80
C THR A 38 -2.15 61.36 -45.47
N ALA A 39 -2.98 61.94 -46.30
CA ALA A 39 -3.64 63.21 -46.03
C ALA A 39 -4.86 63.08 -45.11
N VAL A 40 -5.54 61.92 -45.12
CA VAL A 40 -6.74 61.65 -44.30
C VAL A 40 -6.36 61.11 -42.92
N LEU A 41 -5.30 60.35 -42.83
CA LEU A 41 -4.86 59.76 -41.57
C LEU A 41 -4.61 60.72 -40.40
N PRO A 42 -4.11 61.98 -40.62
CA PRO A 42 -3.94 62.92 -39.54
C PRO A 42 -5.27 63.57 -39.08
N LEU A 43 -6.36 63.40 -39.85
CA LEU A 43 -7.69 63.91 -39.49
C LEU A 43 -8.51 62.99 -38.61
N LEU A 44 -8.01 61.82 -38.31
CA LEU A 44 -8.66 60.80 -37.47
C LEU A 44 -8.93 61.20 -36.00
N PRO A 45 -8.23 62.14 -35.36
CA PRO A 45 -8.55 62.53 -33.97
C PRO A 45 -10.01 62.96 -33.76
N SER A 46 -10.73 63.39 -34.78
CA SER A 46 -12.14 63.76 -34.70
C SER A 46 -13.09 62.53 -34.69
N VAL A 47 -12.57 61.34 -34.83
CA VAL A 47 -13.37 60.10 -34.98
C VAL A 47 -13.36 59.22 -33.70
N ASN A 48 -12.67 59.68 -32.66
CA ASN A 48 -12.52 58.87 -31.37
C ASN A 48 -13.89 58.42 -30.83
N ALA A 49 -14.84 59.38 -30.71
CA ALA A 49 -16.15 59.05 -30.15
C ALA A 49 -16.97 58.13 -31.06
N SER A 50 -16.80 58.26 -32.39
CA SER A 50 -17.48 57.38 -33.34
C SER A 50 -16.97 56.00 -33.37
N LEU A 51 -15.65 55.82 -33.21
CA LEU A 51 -15.00 54.48 -33.10
C LEU A 51 -15.34 53.78 -31.77
N ALA A 52 -15.34 54.52 -30.67
CA ALA A 52 -15.75 54.01 -29.38
C ALA A 52 -17.22 53.55 -29.40
N ALA A 53 -18.13 54.35 -30.00
CA ALA A 53 -19.53 53.99 -30.16
C ALA A 53 -19.74 52.75 -31.06
N GLU A 54 -18.94 52.60 -32.13
CA GLU A 54 -18.99 51.43 -33.02
C GLU A 54 -18.48 50.17 -32.30
N ILE A 55 -17.42 50.28 -31.48
CA ILE A 55 -16.93 49.17 -30.64
C ILE A 55 -18.04 48.77 -29.66
N GLN A 56 -18.64 49.71 -28.96
CA GLN A 56 -19.72 49.46 -28.02
C GLN A 56 -20.93 48.80 -28.71
N SER A 57 -21.31 49.26 -29.89
CA SER A 57 -22.45 48.69 -30.62
C SER A 57 -22.23 47.26 -31.08
N ARG A 58 -20.96 46.85 -31.35
CA ARG A 58 -20.61 45.51 -31.82
C ARG A 58 -20.27 44.55 -30.71
N THR A 59 -19.68 45.02 -29.62
CA THR A 59 -19.14 44.17 -28.53
C THR A 59 -19.97 44.23 -27.26
N GLY A 60 -20.81 45.28 -27.10
CA GLY A 60 -21.55 45.55 -25.87
C GLY A 60 -20.70 46.19 -24.75
N PHE A 61 -19.38 46.33 -24.95
CA PHE A 61 -18.47 46.91 -23.98
C PHE A 61 -18.25 48.39 -24.19
N GLU A 62 -18.11 49.15 -23.12
CA GLU A 62 -17.76 50.58 -23.19
C GLU A 62 -16.27 50.72 -23.51
N ALA A 63 -15.95 51.44 -24.61
CA ALA A 63 -14.58 51.70 -24.99
C ALA A 63 -14.26 53.20 -24.87
N GLU A 64 -13.12 53.51 -24.25
CA GLU A 64 -12.58 54.86 -24.17
C GLU A 64 -11.21 54.86 -24.89
N ILE A 65 -11.00 55.87 -25.78
CA ILE A 65 -9.77 56.03 -26.54
C ILE A 65 -9.34 57.49 -26.38
N LEU A 66 -8.15 57.68 -25.79
CA LEU A 66 -7.67 59.04 -25.53
C LEU A 66 -7.18 59.74 -26.79
N GLU A 67 -6.43 59.05 -27.65
CA GLU A 67 -5.82 59.62 -28.83
C GLU A 67 -5.78 58.63 -29.98
N ILE A 68 -6.09 59.06 -31.20
CA ILE A 68 -5.99 58.29 -32.42
C ILE A 68 -5.01 58.98 -33.37
N GLY A 69 -4.00 58.28 -33.82
CA GLY A 69 -3.06 58.69 -34.85
C GLY A 69 -3.02 57.71 -36.02
N GLY A 70 -2.64 58.19 -37.15
CA GLY A 70 -2.45 57.34 -38.32
C GLY A 70 -1.15 57.66 -39.02
N GLU A 71 -0.44 56.65 -39.47
CA GLU A 71 0.79 56.76 -40.24
C GLU A 71 0.85 55.68 -41.34
N MET A 72 1.70 55.89 -42.33
CA MET A 72 1.94 54.93 -43.40
C MET A 72 3.30 54.25 -43.16
N GLU A 73 3.31 52.95 -43.06
CA GLU A 73 4.53 52.13 -43.05
C GLU A 73 4.70 51.49 -44.44
N GLY A 74 5.45 52.17 -45.31
CA GLY A 74 5.50 51.82 -46.73
C GLY A 74 4.11 51.97 -47.39
N PHE A 75 3.56 50.87 -47.89
CA PHE A 75 2.21 50.82 -48.47
C PHE A 75 1.14 50.30 -47.52
N ARG A 76 1.46 50.11 -46.24
CA ARG A 76 0.52 49.61 -45.23
C ARG A 76 0.11 50.73 -44.27
N PRO A 77 -1.17 51.09 -44.20
CA PRO A 77 -1.64 52.07 -43.23
C PRO A 77 -1.57 51.46 -41.84
N ARG A 78 -0.99 52.21 -40.89
CA ARG A 78 -0.92 51.90 -39.46
C ARG A 78 -1.76 52.89 -38.68
N LEU A 79 -2.70 52.38 -37.90
CA LEU A 79 -3.47 53.11 -36.93
C LEU A 79 -2.84 52.95 -35.55
N THR A 80 -2.63 54.04 -34.84
CA THR A 80 -2.11 54.05 -33.48
C THR A 80 -3.18 54.61 -32.57
N LEU A 81 -3.61 53.83 -31.59
CA LEU A 81 -4.54 54.21 -30.55
C LEU A 81 -3.77 54.35 -29.25
N ALA A 82 -3.87 55.47 -28.55
CA ALA A 82 -3.24 55.66 -27.26
C ALA A 82 -4.30 55.73 -26.15
N GLY A 83 -4.02 55.12 -25.01
CA GLY A 83 -4.90 55.11 -23.86
C GLY A 83 -6.24 54.42 -24.13
N VAL A 84 -6.20 53.19 -24.65
CA VAL A 84 -7.40 52.40 -24.91
C VAL A 84 -7.82 51.72 -23.60
N SER A 85 -9.08 51.92 -23.19
CA SER A 85 -9.69 51.23 -22.06
C SER A 85 -11.03 50.63 -22.48
N ILE A 86 -11.27 49.38 -22.15
CA ILE A 86 -12.51 48.65 -22.39
C ILE A 86 -13.06 48.17 -21.06
N ALA A 87 -14.31 48.51 -20.75
CA ALA A 87 -14.99 48.19 -19.51
C ALA A 87 -16.33 47.50 -19.74
N ASP A 88 -16.76 46.66 -18.81
CA ASP A 88 -18.09 46.04 -18.81
C ASP A 88 -19.11 47.05 -18.24
N GLY A 89 -19.94 47.60 -19.11
CA GLY A 89 -20.97 48.57 -18.71
C GLY A 89 -22.08 47.95 -17.83
N GLU A 90 -22.32 46.64 -17.90
CA GLU A 90 -23.34 45.96 -17.11
C GLU A 90 -22.86 45.63 -15.68
N LYS A 91 -21.56 45.46 -15.48
CA LYS A 91 -20.94 45.12 -14.19
C LYS A 91 -20.31 46.29 -13.45
N GLY A 92 -20.76 47.52 -13.68
CA GLY A 92 -20.33 48.69 -12.90
C GLY A 92 -18.98 49.27 -13.30
N GLN A 93 -18.64 49.28 -14.58
CA GLN A 93 -17.40 49.83 -15.16
C GLN A 93 -16.12 49.06 -14.75
N GLU A 94 -16.21 47.75 -14.52
CA GLU A 94 -15.01 46.92 -14.31
C GLU A 94 -14.16 46.92 -15.59
N VAL A 95 -12.88 47.33 -15.48
CA VAL A 95 -11.95 47.34 -16.61
C VAL A 95 -11.65 45.92 -17.04
N ILE A 96 -11.97 45.57 -18.28
CA ILE A 96 -11.73 44.26 -18.87
C ILE A 96 -10.38 44.22 -19.61
N PHE A 97 -10.02 45.35 -20.23
CA PHE A 97 -8.81 45.50 -21.04
C PHE A 97 -8.34 46.93 -21.01
N GLN A 98 -7.06 47.15 -20.84
CA GLN A 98 -6.44 48.45 -20.95
C GLN A 98 -5.13 48.31 -21.73
N ALA A 99 -4.87 49.24 -22.65
CA ALA A 99 -3.60 49.32 -23.38
C ALA A 99 -3.10 50.76 -23.44
N GLY A 100 -1.85 50.94 -23.02
CA GLY A 100 -1.21 52.27 -23.15
C GLY A 100 -1.06 52.67 -24.60
N ARG A 101 -0.71 51.76 -25.48
CA ARG A 101 -0.63 51.97 -26.92
C ARG A 101 -1.04 50.71 -27.68
N LEU A 102 -1.96 50.83 -28.62
CA LEU A 102 -2.40 49.81 -29.55
C LEU A 102 -2.11 50.25 -30.99
N GLN A 103 -1.32 49.51 -31.72
CA GLN A 103 -0.99 49.75 -33.12
C GLN A 103 -1.55 48.65 -34.00
N VAL A 104 -2.33 49.03 -35.00
CA VAL A 104 -2.98 48.10 -35.92
C VAL A 104 -2.56 48.46 -37.35
N THR A 105 -1.90 47.53 -38.03
CA THR A 105 -1.46 47.68 -39.40
C THR A 105 -2.37 46.90 -40.33
N LEU A 106 -2.93 47.54 -41.35
CA LEU A 106 -3.82 46.90 -42.30
C LEU A 106 -3.06 46.30 -43.48
N ASN A 107 -3.61 45.26 -44.07
CA ASN A 107 -3.15 44.70 -45.34
C ASN A 107 -4.06 45.20 -46.47
N PRO A 108 -3.68 46.28 -47.20
CA PRO A 108 -4.57 46.94 -48.15
C PRO A 108 -4.96 46.06 -49.34
N TRP A 109 -4.01 45.20 -49.81
CA TRP A 109 -4.23 44.32 -50.94
C TRP A 109 -5.19 43.17 -50.63
N ARG A 110 -5.04 42.54 -49.52
CA ARG A 110 -5.97 41.48 -49.08
C ARG A 110 -7.31 42.04 -48.69
N SER A 111 -7.35 43.18 -48.02
CA SER A 111 -8.60 43.89 -47.67
C SER A 111 -9.42 44.25 -48.90
N LEU A 112 -8.77 44.72 -49.98
CA LEU A 112 -9.42 45.03 -51.22
C LEU A 112 -9.94 43.79 -51.96
N LEU A 113 -9.14 42.72 -52.03
CA LEU A 113 -9.53 41.47 -52.70
C LEU A 113 -10.68 40.76 -51.98
N GLN A 114 -10.71 40.77 -50.69
CA GLN A 114 -11.70 40.06 -49.86
C GLN A 114 -12.87 40.97 -49.44
N ARG A 115 -12.79 42.27 -49.75
CA ARG A 115 -13.79 43.30 -49.35
C ARG A 115 -14.04 43.33 -47.83
N GLN A 116 -13.02 43.03 -47.04
CA GLN A 116 -13.05 43.02 -45.56
C GLN A 116 -11.76 43.67 -45.03
N TRP A 117 -11.83 44.30 -43.87
CA TRP A 117 -10.64 44.86 -43.22
C TRP A 117 -9.78 43.71 -42.68
N ILE A 118 -8.62 43.47 -43.29
CA ILE A 118 -7.69 42.43 -42.90
C ILE A 118 -6.49 43.09 -42.22
N LEU A 119 -6.26 42.67 -40.96
CA LEU A 119 -5.14 43.13 -40.15
C LEU A 119 -3.89 42.34 -40.51
N SER A 120 -2.76 43.02 -40.80
CA SER A 120 -1.50 42.38 -41.00
C SER A 120 -0.72 42.25 -39.69
N GLU A 121 -0.76 43.28 -38.86
CA GLU A 121 -0.04 43.30 -37.61
C GLU A 121 -0.84 44.05 -36.53
N VAL A 122 -0.79 43.47 -35.32
CA VAL A 122 -1.28 44.11 -34.11
C VAL A 122 -0.16 44.16 -33.11
N ARG A 123 0.21 45.34 -32.66
CA ARG A 123 1.16 45.56 -31.57
C ARG A 123 0.47 46.28 -30.44
N ALA A 124 0.56 45.75 -29.25
CA ALA A 124 0.10 46.44 -28.05
C ALA A 124 1.21 46.55 -27.02
N SER A 125 1.29 47.68 -26.33
CA SER A 125 2.21 47.89 -25.25
C SER A 125 1.49 48.45 -24.02
N ASP A 126 2.05 48.11 -22.86
CA ASP A 126 1.50 48.45 -21.54
C ASP A 126 0.03 48.00 -21.43
N VAL A 127 -0.19 46.73 -21.73
CA VAL A 127 -1.49 46.07 -21.69
C VAL A 127 -1.78 45.61 -20.27
N PHE A 128 -3.02 45.78 -19.81
CA PHE A 128 -3.52 45.23 -18.56
C PHE A 128 -4.77 44.40 -18.84
N ILE A 129 -4.76 43.14 -18.35
CA ILE A 129 -5.87 42.19 -18.47
C ILE A 129 -6.09 41.53 -17.10
N PRO A 130 -7.24 41.80 -16.45
CA PRO A 130 -7.64 40.98 -15.31
C PRO A 130 -8.15 39.62 -15.80
N ALA A 131 -7.68 38.54 -15.22
CA ALA A 131 -8.14 37.20 -15.53
C ALA A 131 -8.58 36.50 -14.24
N ARG A 132 -9.64 35.72 -14.29
CA ARG A 132 -10.18 35.00 -13.12
C ARG A 132 -10.05 33.53 -13.33
N LEU A 133 -9.68 32.82 -12.25
CA LEU A 133 -9.74 31.39 -12.23
C LEU A 133 -11.14 30.95 -11.84
N ASP A 134 -11.85 30.31 -12.77
CA ASP A 134 -13.18 29.77 -12.52
C ASP A 134 -13.05 28.32 -11.97
N ASN A 135 -13.43 28.13 -10.73
CA ASN A 135 -13.42 26.82 -10.08
C ASN A 135 -14.46 25.84 -10.67
N THR A 136 -15.45 26.33 -11.42
CA THR A 136 -16.51 25.49 -12.01
C THR A 136 -16.12 24.92 -13.36
N THR A 137 -15.29 25.63 -14.13
CA THR A 137 -14.85 25.22 -15.47
C THR A 137 -13.40 24.73 -15.50
N SER A 138 -12.69 24.75 -14.35
CA SER A 138 -11.26 24.39 -14.22
C SER A 138 -10.35 25.13 -15.22
N GLY A 139 -10.76 26.34 -15.65
CA GLY A 139 -10.06 27.14 -16.65
C GLY A 139 -9.86 28.59 -16.24
N ILE A 140 -8.88 29.26 -16.90
CA ILE A 140 -8.68 30.70 -16.78
C ILE A 140 -9.65 31.37 -17.71
N VAL A 141 -10.58 32.13 -17.17
CA VAL A 141 -11.52 32.94 -17.96
C VAL A 141 -10.86 34.29 -18.24
N VAL A 142 -10.58 34.53 -19.50
CA VAL A 142 -10.10 35.80 -20.00
C VAL A 142 -11.28 36.52 -20.63
N PRO A 143 -11.55 37.81 -20.29
CA PRO A 143 -12.72 38.55 -20.78
C PRO A 143 -12.77 38.72 -22.30
N ILE A 144 -11.63 38.58 -22.96
CA ILE A 144 -11.51 38.71 -24.43
C ILE A 144 -10.95 37.38 -24.94
N ASP A 145 -11.64 36.76 -25.91
CA ASP A 145 -11.12 35.56 -26.56
C ASP A 145 -9.93 35.93 -27.47
N PRO A 146 -8.69 35.59 -27.04
CA PRO A 146 -7.51 35.93 -27.80
C PRO A 146 -7.36 35.07 -29.07
N SER A 147 -8.14 34.00 -29.21
CA SER A 147 -8.07 33.07 -30.35
C SER A 147 -8.44 33.74 -31.66
N VAL A 148 -9.38 34.68 -31.63
CA VAL A 148 -9.79 35.47 -32.80
C VAL A 148 -8.61 36.24 -33.37
N PHE A 149 -7.79 36.85 -32.53
CA PHE A 149 -6.59 37.56 -32.96
C PHE A 149 -5.49 36.64 -33.47
N ALA A 150 -5.39 35.44 -32.89
CA ALA A 150 -4.35 34.50 -33.24
C ALA A 150 -4.55 33.82 -34.60
N THR A 151 -5.78 33.73 -35.13
CA THR A 151 -6.07 32.98 -36.36
C THR A 151 -5.91 33.80 -37.63
N GLU A 152 -6.22 35.08 -37.64
CA GLU A 152 -6.29 35.92 -38.88
C GLU A 152 -5.13 36.89 -39.07
N ILE A 153 -4.37 37.23 -38.03
CA ILE A 153 -3.32 38.24 -38.06
C ILE A 153 -1.98 37.62 -38.49
N GLU A 154 -1.19 38.36 -39.31
CA GLU A 154 0.17 37.91 -39.73
C GLU A 154 1.15 38.00 -38.54
N ARG A 155 1.01 39.03 -37.70
CA ARG A 155 1.83 39.22 -36.50
C ARG A 155 1.04 39.85 -35.37
N LEU A 156 1.11 39.22 -34.20
CA LEU A 156 0.61 39.77 -32.94
C LEU A 156 1.79 39.95 -31.97
N ALA A 157 2.07 41.18 -31.56
CA ALA A 157 3.14 41.46 -30.59
C ALA A 157 2.57 42.21 -29.39
N LEU A 158 2.60 41.60 -28.23
CA LEU A 158 2.19 42.15 -26.95
C LEU A 158 3.40 42.37 -26.10
N ASN A 159 3.70 43.60 -25.72
CA ASN A 159 4.86 43.96 -24.93
C ASN A 159 4.39 44.54 -23.57
N ASN A 160 5.05 44.14 -22.51
CA ASN A 160 4.74 44.60 -21.15
C ASN A 160 3.26 44.43 -20.79
N MET A 161 2.70 43.25 -21.11
CA MET A 161 1.33 42.90 -20.77
C MET A 161 1.27 42.44 -19.30
N ARG A 162 0.54 43.16 -18.47
CA ARG A 162 0.26 42.76 -17.09
C ARG A 162 -1.02 41.95 -17.06
N VAL A 163 -0.91 40.74 -16.57
CA VAL A 163 -2.03 39.80 -16.34
C VAL A 163 -2.15 39.60 -14.85
N SER A 164 -3.22 40.07 -14.25
CA SER A 164 -3.56 39.78 -12.85
C SER A 164 -4.52 38.60 -12.82
N LEU A 165 -4.03 37.46 -12.35
CA LEU A 165 -4.85 36.27 -12.13
C LEU A 165 -5.47 36.36 -10.73
N LEU A 166 -6.79 36.39 -10.68
CA LEU A 166 -7.57 36.49 -9.45
C LEU A 166 -8.25 35.14 -9.19
N ARG A 167 -8.15 34.67 -7.96
CA ARG A 167 -8.88 33.49 -7.48
C ARG A 167 -9.71 33.87 -6.28
N GLU A 168 -11.01 33.66 -6.38
CA GLU A 168 -11.97 33.85 -5.29
C GLU A 168 -12.23 32.49 -4.62
N ASP A 169 -11.55 32.21 -3.48
CA ASP A 169 -11.96 31.16 -2.56
C ASP A 169 -12.72 31.77 -1.39
N SER A 170 -13.55 30.96 -0.73
CA SER A 170 -14.43 31.33 0.38
C SER A 170 -13.70 32.09 1.52
N GLY A 171 -13.33 33.34 1.27
CA GLY A 171 -12.83 34.28 2.26
C GLY A 171 -11.42 34.85 2.08
N ALA A 172 -10.69 34.49 1.03
CA ALA A 172 -9.39 35.08 0.71
C ALA A 172 -9.26 35.33 -0.80
N GLU A 173 -8.98 36.55 -1.17
CA GLU A 173 -8.58 36.91 -2.55
C GLU A 173 -7.09 36.59 -2.71
N ALA A 174 -6.76 35.63 -3.56
CA ALA A 174 -5.39 35.37 -3.96
C ALA A 174 -5.16 35.95 -5.36
N ALA A 175 -4.12 36.78 -5.51
CA ALA A 175 -3.74 37.37 -6.78
C ALA A 175 -2.32 36.90 -7.17
N LEU A 176 -2.13 36.64 -8.47
CA LEU A 176 -0.82 36.39 -9.08
C LEU A 176 -0.60 37.36 -10.23
N ASP A 177 0.35 38.26 -10.12
CA ASP A 177 0.66 39.23 -11.14
C ASP A 177 1.78 38.74 -12.05
N LEU A 178 1.50 38.73 -13.36
CA LEU A 178 2.44 38.33 -14.40
C LEU A 178 2.67 39.48 -15.38
N VAL A 179 3.91 39.71 -15.76
CA VAL A 179 4.30 40.53 -16.90
C VAL A 179 4.64 39.61 -18.04
N VAL A 180 3.85 39.69 -19.12
CA VAL A 180 3.91 38.75 -20.24
C VAL A 180 4.29 39.51 -21.52
N GLU A 181 5.19 38.91 -22.29
CA GLU A 181 5.56 39.34 -23.65
C GLU A 181 5.17 38.23 -24.62
N VAL A 182 4.43 38.55 -25.67
CA VAL A 182 3.99 37.58 -26.70
C VAL A 182 4.36 38.11 -28.07
N ASP A 183 5.01 37.28 -28.90
CA ASP A 183 5.25 37.54 -30.33
C ASP A 183 4.77 36.30 -31.11
N LEU A 184 3.65 36.44 -31.80
CA LEU A 184 3.10 35.43 -32.70
C LEU A 184 3.30 35.91 -34.15
N ARG A 185 3.95 35.07 -34.97
CA ARG A 185 4.20 35.32 -36.37
C ARG A 185 3.61 34.24 -37.25
N ARG A 186 3.01 34.60 -38.33
CA ARG A 186 2.46 33.69 -39.32
C ARG A 186 3.31 33.72 -40.61
N SER A 187 3.76 32.56 -41.06
CA SER A 187 4.41 32.36 -42.35
C SER A 187 3.65 31.27 -43.12
N GLY A 188 2.77 31.68 -44.05
CA GLY A 188 1.89 30.74 -44.73
C GLY A 188 0.84 30.14 -43.80
N SER A 189 0.86 28.80 -43.67
CA SER A 189 0.03 28.06 -42.71
C SER A 189 0.72 27.88 -41.33
N THR A 190 2.01 28.12 -41.26
CA THR A 190 2.81 27.92 -40.07
C THR A 190 2.77 29.17 -39.17
N ARG A 191 2.76 28.93 -37.87
CA ARG A 191 2.85 29.97 -36.83
C ARG A 191 4.08 29.74 -35.98
N GLU A 192 4.79 30.81 -35.73
CA GLU A 192 5.89 30.86 -34.76
C GLU A 192 5.38 31.59 -33.53
N ILE A 193 5.65 31.01 -32.36
CA ILE A 193 5.21 31.50 -31.05
C ILE A 193 6.46 31.79 -30.22
N GLN A 194 6.53 32.97 -29.63
CA GLN A 194 7.47 33.33 -28.59
C GLN A 194 6.69 33.95 -27.43
N LEU A 195 6.83 33.32 -26.23
CA LEU A 195 6.19 33.81 -25.01
C LEU A 195 7.25 33.93 -23.92
N ARG A 196 7.25 35.06 -23.24
CA ARG A 196 8.02 35.27 -22.02
C ARG A 196 7.09 35.82 -20.96
N ALA A 197 7.16 35.24 -19.77
CA ALA A 197 6.41 35.78 -18.64
C ALA A 197 7.37 35.88 -17.42
N ARG A 198 7.11 36.89 -16.59
CA ARG A 198 7.80 37.12 -15.32
C ARG A 198 6.75 37.47 -14.28
N GLY A 199 6.95 36.97 -13.07
CA GLY A 199 6.03 37.20 -11.96
C GLY A 199 6.74 37.26 -10.64
N ASP A 200 5.97 37.34 -9.60
CA ASP A 200 6.44 37.35 -8.23
C ASP A 200 7.23 36.06 -7.87
N GLY A 201 8.05 36.12 -6.84
CA GLY A 201 8.92 34.99 -6.46
C GLY A 201 10.05 34.69 -7.46
N GLY A 202 10.32 35.62 -8.40
CA GLY A 202 11.27 35.41 -9.47
C GLY A 202 10.81 34.36 -10.50
N LEU A 203 9.49 34.17 -10.62
CA LEU A 203 8.87 33.35 -11.64
C LEU A 203 9.27 33.84 -13.04
N SER A 204 9.74 32.96 -13.89
CA SER A 204 10.06 33.25 -15.28
C SER A 204 9.66 32.07 -16.16
N LEU A 205 8.88 32.35 -17.20
CA LEU A 205 8.52 31.41 -18.25
C LEU A 205 9.11 31.89 -19.56
N SER A 206 9.81 31.06 -20.29
CA SER A 206 10.19 31.29 -21.67
C SER A 206 9.71 30.10 -22.50
N MET A 207 8.96 30.38 -23.55
CA MET A 207 8.41 29.35 -24.42
C MET A 207 8.58 29.77 -25.87
N THR A 208 8.96 28.84 -26.72
CA THR A 208 8.99 29.00 -28.16
C THR A 208 8.28 27.81 -28.80
N GLY A 209 7.66 28.05 -29.95
CA GLY A 209 6.97 26.99 -30.66
C GLY A 209 6.76 27.29 -32.12
N ILE A 210 6.47 26.25 -32.87
CA ILE A 210 6.15 26.28 -34.28
C ILE A 210 5.06 25.27 -34.59
N GLY A 211 4.06 25.68 -35.34
CA GLY A 211 2.95 24.77 -35.67
C GLY A 211 1.94 25.37 -36.62
N VAL A 212 0.87 24.63 -36.83
CA VAL A 212 -0.27 25.00 -37.69
C VAL A 212 -1.54 25.03 -36.84
N GLY A 213 -2.44 25.94 -37.10
CA GLY A 213 -3.69 26.09 -36.34
C GLY A 213 -3.63 27.18 -35.26
N ASN A 214 -4.53 27.13 -34.29
CA ASN A 214 -4.59 28.10 -33.21
C ASN A 214 -3.69 27.67 -32.04
N PRO A 215 -2.60 28.38 -31.75
CA PRO A 215 -1.68 28.04 -30.70
C PRO A 215 -2.25 28.17 -29.27
N LEU A 216 -3.37 28.86 -29.12
CA LEU A 216 -4.06 29.04 -27.83
C LEU A 216 -5.14 27.97 -27.60
N ASP A 217 -5.40 27.15 -28.62
CA ASP A 217 -6.33 26.02 -28.54
C ASP A 217 -5.63 24.77 -29.04
N LEU A 218 -5.14 23.95 -28.11
CA LEU A 218 -4.43 22.71 -28.42
C LEU A 218 -5.26 21.70 -29.21
N SER A 219 -6.59 21.81 -29.19
CA SER A 219 -7.48 20.96 -29.99
C SER A 219 -7.39 21.26 -31.49
N GLN A 220 -6.99 22.49 -31.85
CA GLN A 220 -6.83 22.96 -33.21
C GLN A 220 -5.37 23.23 -33.61
N PHE A 221 -4.44 23.03 -32.72
CA PHE A 221 -3.02 23.21 -32.91
C PHE A 221 -2.32 21.91 -33.23
N SER A 222 -1.45 21.93 -34.22
CA SER A 222 -0.52 20.81 -34.52
C SER A 222 0.88 21.39 -34.70
N GLY A 223 1.79 20.99 -33.82
CA GLY A 223 3.14 21.53 -33.81
C GLY A 223 3.92 21.18 -32.56
N GLU A 224 5.03 21.90 -32.39
CA GLU A 224 5.96 21.70 -31.28
C GLU A 224 6.06 22.97 -30.44
N LEU A 225 6.09 22.81 -29.13
CA LEU A 225 6.32 23.86 -28.14
C LEU A 225 7.46 23.39 -27.22
N ASN A 226 8.40 24.27 -26.94
CA ASN A 226 9.44 24.01 -25.95
C ASN A 226 9.61 25.20 -25.03
N GLY A 227 10.01 24.95 -23.81
CA GLY A 227 10.14 26.04 -22.86
C GLY A 227 10.80 25.66 -21.56
N ARG A 228 11.00 26.72 -20.76
CA ARG A 228 11.53 26.63 -19.41
C ARG A 228 10.67 27.49 -18.49
N LEU A 229 10.22 26.90 -17.40
CA LEU A 229 9.56 27.58 -16.29
C LEU A 229 10.47 27.48 -15.06
N ALA A 230 10.93 28.62 -14.55
CA ALA A 230 11.77 28.66 -13.37
C ALA A 230 11.19 29.62 -12.32
N ALA A 231 11.29 29.28 -11.07
CA ALA A 231 10.92 30.13 -9.95
C ALA A 231 12.01 30.08 -8.87
N LYS A 232 12.39 31.22 -8.32
CA LYS A 232 13.27 31.28 -7.14
C LYS A 232 12.49 31.01 -5.85
N ASP A 233 11.22 31.38 -5.86
CA ASP A 233 10.27 31.04 -4.81
C ASP A 233 8.91 30.73 -5.45
N VAL A 234 8.47 29.47 -5.30
CA VAL A 234 7.16 29.03 -5.78
C VAL A 234 6.00 29.46 -4.87
N GLY A 235 6.30 30.11 -3.73
CA GLY A 235 5.31 30.54 -2.73
C GLY A 235 4.12 31.29 -3.31
N PRO A 236 4.32 32.34 -4.14
CA PRO A 236 3.21 33.08 -4.75
C PRO A 236 2.30 32.20 -5.64
N VAL A 237 2.90 31.33 -6.45
CA VAL A 237 2.15 30.39 -7.32
C VAL A 237 1.43 29.33 -6.47
N SER A 238 2.08 28.78 -5.48
CA SER A 238 1.49 27.79 -4.58
C SER A 238 0.33 28.36 -3.77
N ALA A 239 0.49 29.57 -3.25
CA ALA A 239 -0.58 30.29 -2.52
C ALA A 239 -1.79 30.56 -3.44
N PHE A 240 -1.54 30.96 -4.69
CA PHE A 240 -2.58 31.12 -5.69
C PHE A 240 -3.32 29.80 -5.97
N LEU A 241 -2.62 28.66 -5.96
CA LEU A 241 -3.22 27.32 -6.11
C LEU A 241 -3.84 26.77 -4.81
N GLY A 242 -3.78 27.52 -3.69
CA GLY A 242 -4.27 27.07 -2.38
C GLY A 242 -3.36 26.07 -1.69
N LEU A 243 -2.11 26.01 -2.10
CA LEU A 243 -1.08 25.13 -1.53
C LEU A 243 -0.15 25.94 -0.63
N SER A 244 0.45 25.30 0.37
CA SER A 244 1.42 25.93 1.29
C SER A 244 2.82 25.36 1.00
N VAL A 245 3.37 25.74 -0.16
CA VAL A 245 4.70 25.32 -0.60
C VAL A 245 5.53 26.55 -0.94
N THR A 246 6.75 26.64 -0.43
CA THR A 246 7.74 27.66 -0.80
C THR A 246 9.01 26.97 -1.27
N GLY A 247 9.90 27.69 -1.95
CA GLY A 247 11.14 27.12 -2.46
C GLY A 247 11.37 27.40 -3.93
N SER A 248 12.40 26.75 -4.50
CA SER A 248 12.79 26.95 -5.91
C SER A 248 12.36 25.81 -6.80
N SER A 249 12.09 26.10 -8.07
CA SER A 249 11.79 25.08 -9.07
C SER A 249 12.29 25.49 -10.44
N ASP A 250 12.74 24.53 -11.21
CA ASP A 250 13.16 24.67 -12.59
C ASP A 250 12.54 23.52 -13.41
N LEU A 251 11.77 23.84 -14.43
CA LEU A 251 11.06 22.89 -15.29
C LEU A 251 11.40 23.20 -16.75
N PHE A 252 11.99 22.23 -17.43
CA PHE A 252 12.13 22.21 -18.89
C PHE A 252 11.06 21.31 -19.48
N PHE A 253 10.48 21.71 -20.59
CA PHE A 253 9.48 20.93 -21.28
C PHE A 253 9.57 21.05 -22.80
N TRP A 254 9.18 19.98 -23.47
CA TRP A 254 8.98 19.89 -24.91
C TRP A 254 7.64 19.19 -25.15
N THR A 255 6.77 19.86 -25.86
CA THR A 255 5.42 19.41 -26.17
C THR A 255 5.26 19.22 -27.67
N GLU A 256 4.81 18.06 -28.09
CA GLU A 256 4.27 17.79 -29.42
C GLU A 256 2.75 17.72 -29.31
N ALA A 257 2.05 18.50 -30.15
CA ALA A 257 0.60 18.54 -30.18
C ALA A 257 0.10 18.19 -31.59
N GLN A 258 -0.89 17.29 -31.67
CA GLN A 258 -1.51 16.89 -32.91
C GLN A 258 -2.97 16.47 -32.71
N GLY A 259 -3.91 17.16 -33.36
CA GLY A 259 -5.30 16.74 -33.42
C GLY A 259 -6.04 16.65 -32.07
N GLY A 260 -5.68 17.49 -31.11
CA GLY A 260 -6.25 17.51 -29.76
C GLY A 260 -5.53 16.61 -28.77
N GLU A 261 -4.50 15.91 -29.17
CA GLU A 261 -3.58 15.18 -28.30
C GLU A 261 -2.29 15.96 -28.13
N ALA A 262 -1.78 16.01 -26.92
CA ALA A 262 -0.49 16.63 -26.60
C ALA A 262 0.38 15.67 -25.82
N GLN A 263 1.63 15.57 -26.21
CA GLN A 263 2.65 14.79 -25.55
C GLN A 263 3.78 15.71 -25.10
N THR A 264 4.02 15.80 -23.80
CA THR A 264 5.02 16.71 -23.22
C THR A 264 6.08 15.91 -22.47
N THR A 265 7.30 15.92 -22.97
CA THR A 265 8.46 15.45 -22.20
C THR A 265 8.90 16.59 -21.29
N PHE A 266 9.22 16.28 -20.04
CA PHE A 266 9.66 17.28 -19.08
C PHE A 266 10.78 16.79 -18.18
N GLN A 267 11.55 17.74 -17.70
CA GLN A 267 12.53 17.57 -16.64
C GLN A 267 12.32 18.68 -15.60
N ALA A 268 12.01 18.29 -14.36
CA ALA A 268 11.76 19.22 -13.27
C ALA A 268 12.72 18.95 -12.11
N SER A 269 13.27 20.01 -11.52
CA SER A 269 14.10 19.91 -10.33
C SER A 269 13.87 21.11 -9.42
N GLY A 270 14.12 20.95 -8.14
CA GLY A 270 13.97 22.05 -7.19
C GLY A 270 14.11 21.63 -5.75
N GLU A 271 13.98 22.64 -4.89
CA GLU A 271 13.94 22.47 -3.44
C GLU A 271 12.65 23.15 -2.97
N ALA A 272 11.79 22.41 -2.29
CA ALA A 272 10.54 22.90 -1.76
C ALA A 272 10.50 22.78 -0.23
N LEU A 273 9.98 23.80 0.45
CA LEU A 273 9.61 23.72 1.85
C LEU A 273 8.12 23.40 1.90
N VAL A 274 7.81 22.16 2.24
CA VAL A 274 6.42 21.70 2.35
C VAL A 274 5.97 21.85 3.79
N SER A 275 4.99 22.73 4.02
CA SER A 275 4.38 22.93 5.32
C SER A 275 3.21 21.98 5.48
N ILE A 276 3.40 20.89 6.23
CA ILE A 276 2.34 19.95 6.56
C ILE A 276 1.73 20.36 7.90
N ALA A 277 0.44 20.56 7.93
CA ALA A 277 -0.30 21.03 9.10
C ALA A 277 0.16 20.31 10.38
N LYS A 278 0.64 21.10 11.38
CA LYS A 278 1.11 20.72 12.73
C LYS A 278 2.55 20.18 12.89
N ARG A 279 3.36 19.98 11.85
CA ARG A 279 4.71 19.41 12.00
C ARG A 279 5.86 20.31 11.55
N GLY A 280 5.56 21.57 11.15
CA GLY A 280 6.59 22.50 10.66
C GLY A 280 6.88 22.32 9.16
N SER A 281 7.82 23.11 8.64
CA SER A 281 8.22 23.06 7.22
C SER A 281 9.47 22.21 7.09
N ASN A 282 9.41 21.17 6.28
CA ASN A 282 10.56 20.32 5.95
C ASN A 282 11.05 20.62 4.54
N PRO A 283 12.38 20.75 4.33
CA PRO A 283 12.94 20.88 3.00
C PRO A 283 12.83 19.55 2.24
N VAL A 284 12.33 19.62 1.02
CA VAL A 284 12.22 18.51 0.08
C VAL A 284 12.97 18.88 -1.17
N ALA A 285 14.06 18.20 -1.48
CA ALA A 285 14.70 18.30 -2.78
C ALA A 285 14.08 17.25 -3.72
N PHE A 286 13.81 17.63 -4.98
CA PHE A 286 13.25 16.74 -5.97
C PHE A 286 13.91 16.89 -7.34
N SER A 287 13.97 15.78 -8.06
CA SER A 287 14.30 15.73 -9.48
C SER A 287 13.37 14.73 -10.14
N LEU A 288 12.67 15.17 -11.18
CA LEU A 288 11.67 14.39 -11.89
C LEU A 288 11.92 14.48 -13.38
N GLU A 289 11.89 13.36 -14.07
CA GLU A 289 11.93 13.29 -15.52
C GLU A 289 10.77 12.41 -16.00
N GLY A 290 10.03 12.91 -17.00
CA GLY A 290 8.85 12.17 -17.40
C GLY A 290 8.17 12.70 -18.65
N LEU A 291 7.00 12.13 -18.89
CA LEU A 291 6.15 12.36 -20.05
C LEU A 291 4.71 12.60 -19.59
N VAL A 292 4.13 13.71 -20.02
CA VAL A 292 2.70 13.98 -19.88
C VAL A 292 2.02 13.74 -21.22
N THR A 293 1.03 12.87 -21.26
CA THR A 293 0.14 12.71 -22.41
C THR A 293 -1.24 13.23 -22.05
N SER A 294 -1.75 14.16 -22.80
CA SER A 294 -3.03 14.82 -22.57
C SER A 294 -3.92 14.69 -23.78
N SER A 295 -5.15 14.29 -23.57
CA SER A 295 -6.23 14.27 -24.54
C SER A 295 -7.49 14.88 -23.89
N PRO A 296 -8.56 15.19 -24.63
CA PRO A 296 -9.76 15.80 -24.05
C PRO A 296 -10.43 15.02 -22.91
N GLN A 297 -10.17 13.72 -22.79
CA GLN A 297 -10.82 12.83 -21.80
C GLN A 297 -9.84 12.12 -20.87
N THR A 298 -8.55 12.14 -21.19
CA THR A 298 -7.54 11.39 -20.43
C THR A 298 -6.26 12.19 -20.31
N HIS A 299 -5.70 12.17 -19.11
CA HIS A 299 -4.40 12.76 -18.83
C HIS A 299 -3.52 11.72 -18.13
N TRP A 300 -2.32 11.50 -18.66
CA TRP A 300 -1.35 10.61 -18.12
C TRP A 300 -0.05 11.34 -17.82
N LEU A 301 0.47 11.13 -16.63
CA LEU A 301 1.79 11.56 -16.24
C LEU A 301 2.64 10.31 -15.95
N ASN A 302 3.64 10.09 -16.79
CA ASN A 302 4.60 9.01 -16.63
C ASN A 302 5.92 9.60 -16.15
N ILE A 303 6.32 9.29 -14.94
CA ILE A 303 7.61 9.68 -14.38
C ILE A 303 8.56 8.51 -14.60
N VAL A 304 9.51 8.68 -15.51
CA VAL A 304 10.48 7.65 -15.88
C VAL A 304 11.56 7.52 -14.81
N GLN A 305 11.98 8.64 -14.26
CA GLN A 305 12.96 8.70 -13.19
C GLN A 305 12.61 9.81 -12.22
N SER A 306 12.65 9.49 -10.96
CA SER A 306 12.45 10.48 -9.89
C SER A 306 13.38 10.25 -8.72
N SER A 307 13.77 11.32 -8.09
CA SER A 307 14.43 11.29 -6.79
C SER A 307 13.79 12.36 -5.90
N ILE A 308 13.37 11.96 -4.73
CA ILE A 308 12.79 12.83 -3.70
C ILE A 308 13.61 12.64 -2.44
N GLU A 309 14.17 13.72 -1.92
CA GLU A 309 14.97 13.71 -0.70
C GLU A 309 14.29 14.58 0.38
N LEU A 310 14.01 13.97 1.50
CA LEU A 310 13.42 14.61 2.68
C LEU A 310 14.25 14.23 3.92
N ASN A 311 14.80 15.21 4.64
CA ASN A 311 15.53 14.98 5.89
C ASN A 311 16.63 13.90 5.81
N ALA A 312 17.38 13.83 4.72
CA ALA A 312 18.39 12.81 4.41
C ALA A 312 17.85 11.41 4.01
N THR A 313 16.55 11.23 3.94
CA THR A 313 15.93 10.04 3.32
C THR A 313 15.72 10.32 1.84
N ARG A 314 16.39 9.57 0.99
CA ARG A 314 16.25 9.67 -0.47
C ARG A 314 15.45 8.49 -0.99
N LEU A 315 14.36 8.81 -1.69
CA LEU A 315 13.50 7.85 -2.37
C LEU A 315 13.65 8.03 -3.87
N GLU A 316 13.97 6.97 -4.55
CA GLU A 316 14.06 6.92 -6.01
C GLU A 316 12.92 6.03 -6.53
N PHE A 317 12.19 6.54 -7.51
CA PHE A 317 11.18 5.76 -8.23
C PHE A 317 11.59 5.68 -9.69
N SER A 318 11.41 4.52 -10.27
CA SER A 318 11.32 4.31 -11.70
C SER A 318 9.89 3.94 -12.06
N ASP A 319 9.40 4.44 -13.18
CA ASP A 319 8.10 4.09 -13.75
C ASP A 319 6.88 4.33 -12.84
N LEU A 320 6.76 5.57 -12.35
CA LEU A 320 5.52 6.04 -11.72
C LEU A 320 4.55 6.55 -12.78
N HIS A 321 3.37 5.93 -12.86
CA HIS A 321 2.29 6.35 -13.76
C HIS A 321 1.13 6.92 -12.95
N LEU A 322 0.73 8.14 -13.30
CA LEU A 322 -0.46 8.80 -12.75
C LEU A 322 -1.45 9.04 -13.89
N GLY A 323 -2.64 8.48 -13.77
CA GLY A 323 -3.71 8.60 -14.76
C GLY A 323 -4.92 9.35 -14.22
N LEU A 324 -5.50 10.22 -15.06
CA LEU A 324 -6.78 10.83 -14.82
C LEU A 324 -7.68 10.54 -16.01
N ARG A 325 -8.80 9.87 -15.80
CA ARG A 325 -9.78 9.56 -16.83
C ARG A 325 -11.18 9.90 -16.33
N ASN A 326 -11.83 10.89 -16.91
CA ASN A 326 -13.12 11.40 -16.45
C ASN A 326 -13.06 11.76 -14.97
N ASN A 327 -13.66 10.93 -14.09
CA ASN A 327 -13.71 11.13 -12.66
C ASN A 327 -12.94 10.07 -11.86
N GLU A 328 -12.20 9.19 -12.55
CA GLU A 328 -11.31 8.18 -11.95
C GLU A 328 -9.86 8.64 -12.02
N TRP A 329 -9.12 8.34 -10.97
CA TRP A 329 -7.67 8.49 -10.93
C TRP A 329 -7.00 7.12 -10.76
N GLU A 330 -5.82 6.99 -11.34
CA GLU A 330 -5.01 5.78 -11.29
C GLU A 330 -3.57 6.12 -10.94
N VAL A 331 -2.99 5.35 -10.06
CA VAL A 331 -1.57 5.42 -9.67
C VAL A 331 -0.97 4.05 -9.85
N ILE A 332 0.07 3.94 -10.68
CA ILE A 332 0.84 2.71 -10.84
C ILE A 332 2.29 3.02 -10.46
N VAL A 333 2.84 2.20 -9.58
CA VAL A 333 4.23 2.31 -9.14
C VAL A 333 4.87 0.93 -9.20
N ASN A 334 6.04 0.86 -9.81
CA ASN A 334 6.86 -0.35 -9.81
C ASN A 334 8.01 -0.18 -8.81
N ASP A 335 8.41 -1.28 -8.18
CA ASP A 335 9.60 -1.38 -7.33
C ASP A 335 9.66 -0.37 -6.16
N VAL A 336 8.67 -0.46 -5.27
CA VAL A 336 8.63 0.36 -4.06
C VAL A 336 9.37 -0.34 -2.92
N ASP A 337 10.45 0.27 -2.42
CA ASP A 337 11.08 -0.16 -1.17
C ASP A 337 10.26 0.31 0.05
N LEU A 338 9.76 -0.65 0.83
CA LEU A 338 8.89 -0.34 1.97
C LEU A 338 9.63 0.39 3.10
N ALA A 339 10.91 0.11 3.32
CA ALA A 339 11.66 0.76 4.39
C ALA A 339 11.78 2.26 4.13
N THR A 340 12.27 2.61 2.96
CA THR A 340 12.46 4.01 2.54
C THR A 340 11.12 4.74 2.41
N THR A 341 10.13 4.07 1.78
CA THR A 341 8.80 4.68 1.59
C THR A 341 8.07 4.93 2.89
N SER A 342 8.14 3.99 3.85
CA SER A 342 7.51 4.16 5.15
C SER A 342 8.19 5.27 5.97
N ALA A 343 9.53 5.35 5.94
CA ALA A 343 10.27 6.43 6.57
C ALA A 343 9.88 7.80 6.00
N LEU A 344 9.88 7.92 4.67
CA LEU A 344 9.48 9.16 3.99
C LEU A 344 8.02 9.54 4.29
N ALA A 345 7.11 8.57 4.28
CA ALA A 345 5.70 8.80 4.58
C ALA A 345 5.47 9.28 6.04
N ILE A 346 6.26 8.78 6.98
CA ILE A 346 6.24 9.24 8.37
C ILE A 346 6.81 10.66 8.48
N ASP A 347 7.96 10.90 7.87
CA ASP A 347 8.67 12.19 7.92
C ASP A 347 7.89 13.29 7.21
N SER A 348 7.23 12.95 6.10
CA SER A 348 6.35 13.87 5.38
C SER A 348 5.03 14.18 6.10
N GLY A 349 4.66 13.39 7.14
CA GLY A 349 3.40 13.56 7.87
C GLY A 349 2.16 13.08 7.10
N LEU A 350 2.33 12.37 6.00
CA LEU A 350 1.23 11.77 5.22
C LEU A 350 0.53 10.64 6.00
N VAL A 351 1.26 9.98 6.90
CA VAL A 351 0.71 8.92 7.75
C VAL A 351 -0.13 9.53 8.88
N PRO A 352 -1.41 9.18 9.01
CA PRO A 352 -2.22 9.61 10.13
C PRO A 352 -1.58 9.24 11.48
N GLU A 353 -1.64 10.13 12.46
CA GLU A 353 -0.89 10.06 13.73
C GLU A 353 -1.08 8.72 14.48
N LYS A 354 -2.28 8.14 14.41
CA LYS A 354 -2.59 6.83 15.01
C LYS A 354 -1.81 5.65 14.42
N PHE A 355 -1.29 5.77 13.20
CA PHE A 355 -0.53 4.71 12.52
C PHE A 355 0.99 4.94 12.56
N VAL A 356 1.47 6.13 12.93
CA VAL A 356 2.90 6.45 12.97
C VAL A 356 3.66 5.53 13.92
N SER A 357 3.19 5.43 15.18
CA SER A 357 3.86 4.57 16.18
C SER A 357 3.83 3.07 15.83
N PRO A 358 2.70 2.49 15.36
CA PRO A 358 2.69 1.13 14.85
C PRO A 358 3.67 0.91 13.69
N LEU A 359 3.70 1.79 12.72
CA LEU A 359 4.55 1.68 11.54
C LEU A 359 6.05 1.80 11.90
N GLN A 360 6.42 2.74 12.77
CA GLN A 360 7.78 2.88 13.27
C GLN A 360 8.27 1.64 14.04
N LYS A 361 7.37 1.01 14.82
CA LYS A 361 7.73 -0.16 15.63
C LYS A 361 7.74 -1.46 14.84
N SER A 362 6.97 -1.56 13.77
CA SER A 362 6.97 -2.73 12.89
C SER A 362 8.15 -2.74 11.93
N GLU A 363 8.80 -1.59 11.69
CA GLU A 363 9.97 -1.44 10.81
C GLU A 363 9.81 -2.28 9.51
N PRO A 364 8.80 -1.97 8.69
CA PRO A 364 8.54 -2.79 7.52
C PRO A 364 9.66 -2.64 6.49
N THR A 365 10.10 -3.77 5.93
CA THR A 365 11.09 -3.83 4.84
C THR A 365 10.61 -4.81 3.77
N GLY A 366 11.23 -4.77 2.60
CA GLY A 366 10.88 -5.59 1.45
C GLY A 366 10.39 -4.77 0.27
N GLY A 367 10.17 -5.43 -0.86
CA GLY A 367 9.76 -4.82 -2.11
C GLY A 367 8.26 -4.93 -2.37
N VAL A 368 7.66 -3.87 -2.90
CA VAL A 368 6.32 -3.92 -3.49
C VAL A 368 6.45 -3.57 -4.97
N GLY A 369 6.17 -4.56 -5.82
CA GLY A 369 6.16 -4.39 -7.26
C GLY A 369 4.74 -4.24 -7.80
N ALA A 370 4.59 -3.67 -8.99
CA ALA A 370 3.32 -3.54 -9.71
C ALA A 370 2.15 -3.05 -8.83
N LEU A 371 2.41 -2.07 -7.97
CA LEU A 371 1.35 -1.44 -7.18
C LEU A 371 0.47 -0.60 -8.09
N SER A 372 -0.80 -0.96 -8.24
CA SER A 372 -1.83 -0.18 -8.93
C SER A 372 -2.92 0.19 -7.95
N VAL A 373 -3.26 1.47 -7.90
CA VAL A 373 -4.34 2.02 -7.08
C VAL A 373 -5.25 2.85 -7.98
N ILE A 374 -6.51 2.46 -8.07
CA ILE A 374 -7.53 3.17 -8.86
C ILE A 374 -8.61 3.63 -7.90
N GLY A 375 -9.01 4.89 -8.00
CA GLY A 375 -10.05 5.48 -7.17
C GLY A 375 -10.92 6.45 -7.95
N SER A 376 -12.03 6.88 -7.34
CA SER A 376 -12.95 7.88 -7.89
C SER A 376 -13.02 9.09 -6.97
N PHE A 377 -13.12 10.29 -7.57
CA PHE A 377 -13.31 11.53 -6.80
C PHE A 377 -14.70 11.62 -6.15
N ASP A 378 -15.69 10.95 -6.72
CA ASP A 378 -17.07 11.00 -6.22
C ASP A 378 -17.34 10.05 -5.05
N LYS A 379 -16.53 8.97 -4.91
CA LYS A 379 -16.77 7.91 -3.94
C LYS A 379 -15.48 7.54 -3.22
N ALA A 380 -15.25 8.10 -2.06
CA ALA A 380 -14.03 7.88 -1.26
C ALA A 380 -13.75 6.40 -0.89
N LEU A 381 -14.73 5.50 -1.00
CA LEU A 381 -14.59 4.07 -0.69
C LEU A 381 -14.53 3.17 -1.94
N ASP A 382 -14.62 3.73 -3.15
CA ASP A 382 -14.50 2.96 -4.40
C ASP A 382 -13.03 2.87 -4.81
N LEU A 383 -12.27 2.12 -4.03
CA LEU A 383 -10.83 1.94 -4.20
C LEU A 383 -10.54 0.54 -4.71
N ARG A 384 -9.82 0.45 -5.84
CA ARG A 384 -9.27 -0.79 -6.38
C ARG A 384 -7.75 -0.76 -6.20
N VAL A 385 -7.21 -1.77 -5.54
CA VAL A 385 -5.77 -1.90 -5.30
C VAL A 385 -5.31 -3.25 -5.76
N SER A 386 -4.24 -3.31 -6.52
CA SER A 386 -3.49 -4.53 -6.79
C SER A 386 -2.01 -4.31 -6.54
N ALA A 387 -1.35 -5.29 -5.95
CA ALA A 387 0.06 -5.23 -5.66
C ALA A 387 0.69 -6.61 -5.66
N THR A 388 1.93 -6.71 -6.09
CA THR A 388 2.81 -7.83 -5.78
C THR A 388 3.76 -7.40 -4.66
N PHE A 389 4.12 -8.32 -3.79
CA PHE A 389 5.07 -8.03 -2.73
C PHE A 389 6.08 -9.17 -2.59
N GLU A 390 7.33 -8.81 -2.31
CA GLU A 390 8.44 -9.75 -2.23
C GLU A 390 9.22 -9.55 -0.94
N ASN A 391 9.46 -10.65 -0.24
CA ASN A 391 10.28 -10.70 0.97
C ASN A 391 9.90 -9.62 2.00
N ILE A 392 8.61 -9.42 2.20
CA ILE A 392 8.13 -8.47 3.20
C ILE A 392 8.50 -8.96 4.59
N GLN A 393 9.08 -8.06 5.37
CA GLN A 393 9.43 -8.28 6.76
C GLN A 393 8.80 -7.18 7.61
N ALA A 394 8.28 -7.56 8.75
CA ALA A 394 7.77 -6.62 9.74
C ALA A 394 7.94 -7.20 11.14
N ARG A 395 8.40 -6.39 12.09
CA ARG A 395 8.55 -6.80 13.48
C ARG A 395 7.21 -6.87 14.19
N ALA A 396 7.07 -7.89 15.03
CA ALA A 396 5.89 -8.01 15.90
C ALA A 396 5.83 -6.86 16.90
N HIS A 397 4.66 -6.23 17.03
CA HIS A 397 4.44 -5.18 18.01
C HIS A 397 3.04 -5.24 18.62
N GLY A 398 2.97 -5.40 19.94
CA GLY A 398 1.69 -5.46 20.66
C GLY A 398 0.84 -6.66 20.21
N ALA A 399 -0.30 -6.38 19.57
CA ALA A 399 -1.20 -7.38 19.00
C ALA A 399 -0.92 -7.66 17.51
N VAL A 400 -0.06 -6.88 16.89
CA VAL A 400 0.30 -7.05 15.47
C VAL A 400 1.36 -8.14 15.35
N PRO A 401 1.11 -9.21 14.59
CA PRO A 401 2.10 -10.24 14.34
C PRO A 401 3.28 -9.68 13.51
N GLY A 402 4.47 -10.21 13.74
CA GLY A 402 5.61 -10.02 12.87
C GLY A 402 5.62 -11.07 11.78
N VAL A 403 6.14 -10.70 10.63
CA VAL A 403 6.33 -11.59 9.48
C VAL A 403 7.72 -11.42 8.92
N GLN A 404 8.26 -12.48 8.34
CA GLN A 404 9.52 -12.46 7.61
C GLN A 404 9.40 -13.36 6.39
N GLY A 405 9.89 -12.89 5.24
CA GLY A 405 9.87 -13.65 4.00
C GLY A 405 8.48 -13.74 3.35
N LEU A 406 7.56 -12.79 3.64
CA LEU A 406 6.23 -12.81 3.04
C LEU A 406 6.29 -12.36 1.58
N THR A 407 5.90 -13.24 0.67
CA THR A 407 5.83 -13.01 -0.78
C THR A 407 4.45 -13.40 -1.29
N GLY A 408 3.92 -12.63 -2.26
CA GLY A 408 2.60 -12.91 -2.81
C GLY A 408 1.97 -11.77 -3.56
N THR A 409 0.64 -11.80 -3.68
CA THR A 409 -0.16 -10.79 -4.37
C THR A 409 -1.35 -10.33 -3.52
N LEU A 410 -1.71 -9.07 -3.66
CA LEU A 410 -2.87 -8.45 -3.03
C LEU A 410 -3.78 -7.90 -4.10
N ALA A 411 -5.07 -8.19 -4.03
CA ALA A 411 -6.11 -7.55 -4.80
C ALA A 411 -7.22 -7.06 -3.87
N LEU A 412 -7.60 -5.80 -3.99
CA LEU A 412 -8.68 -5.17 -3.22
C LEU A 412 -9.60 -4.43 -4.17
N ASN A 413 -10.91 -4.59 -4.00
CA ASN A 413 -11.93 -3.87 -4.75
C ASN A 413 -13.05 -3.46 -3.79
N SER A 414 -13.21 -2.15 -3.58
CA SER A 414 -14.30 -1.58 -2.77
C SER A 414 -14.49 -2.27 -1.40
N GLY A 415 -13.39 -2.56 -0.72
CA GLY A 415 -13.39 -3.19 0.60
C GLY A 415 -13.43 -4.72 0.61
N ILE A 416 -13.53 -5.37 -0.54
CA ILE A 416 -13.40 -6.84 -0.67
C ILE A 416 -12.03 -7.14 -1.28
N GLY A 417 -11.24 -7.95 -0.61
CA GLY A 417 -9.90 -8.23 -1.08
C GLY A 417 -9.51 -9.69 -0.99
N ARG A 418 -8.46 -10.01 -1.71
CA ARG A 418 -7.80 -11.31 -1.74
C ARG A 418 -6.31 -11.13 -1.57
N LEU A 419 -5.75 -11.92 -0.68
CA LEU A 419 -4.32 -12.07 -0.46
C LEU A 419 -3.94 -13.48 -0.90
N GLU A 420 -3.02 -13.59 -1.85
CA GLU A 420 -2.38 -14.84 -2.24
C GLU A 420 -0.96 -14.84 -1.72
N ILE A 421 -0.59 -15.89 -1.02
CA ILE A 421 0.73 -16.06 -0.42
C ILE A 421 1.44 -17.20 -1.15
N ASP A 422 2.67 -16.96 -1.58
CA ASP A 422 3.61 -17.97 -2.09
C ASP A 422 5.03 -17.59 -1.64
N SER A 423 5.35 -17.96 -0.43
CA SER A 423 6.59 -17.59 0.27
C SER A 423 7.44 -18.83 0.49
N ASP A 424 8.71 -18.80 0.13
CA ASP A 424 9.61 -19.96 0.27
C ASP A 424 10.18 -20.11 1.69
N ASP A 425 10.39 -19.01 2.41
CA ASP A 425 11.07 -19.00 3.72
C ASP A 425 10.30 -18.12 4.71
N PHE A 426 9.08 -18.55 5.04
CA PHE A 426 8.16 -17.75 5.81
C PHE A 426 8.29 -17.99 7.31
N THR A 427 8.46 -16.91 8.06
CA THR A 427 8.46 -16.93 9.53
C THR A 427 7.35 -16.03 10.06
N LEU A 428 6.59 -16.56 11.04
CA LEU A 428 5.50 -15.84 11.70
C LEU A 428 5.80 -15.66 13.19
N ALA A 429 5.87 -14.43 13.65
CA ALA A 429 6.10 -14.09 15.05
C ALA A 429 4.83 -13.56 15.70
N ILE A 430 4.29 -14.28 16.67
CA ILE A 430 3.14 -13.84 17.49
C ILE A 430 3.55 -13.94 18.97
N PRO A 431 4.32 -12.98 19.53
CA PRO A 431 4.88 -13.06 20.88
C PRO A 431 3.83 -13.18 21.99
N SER A 432 2.60 -12.73 21.74
CA SER A 432 1.46 -12.89 22.66
C SER A 432 0.97 -14.34 22.77
N GLN A 433 1.26 -15.18 21.78
CA GLN A 433 0.78 -16.56 21.70
C GLN A 433 1.89 -17.60 21.77
N PHE A 434 3.03 -17.36 21.13
CA PHE A 434 4.13 -18.33 21.03
C PHE A 434 5.40 -17.79 21.68
N THR A 435 6.24 -18.70 22.12
CA THR A 435 7.51 -18.38 22.81
C THR A 435 8.57 -17.93 21.81
N SER A 436 8.59 -18.58 20.66
CA SER A 436 9.53 -18.32 19.57
C SER A 436 8.76 -18.03 18.28
N PRO A 437 9.37 -17.32 17.32
CA PRO A 437 8.81 -17.22 15.98
C PRO A 437 8.62 -18.61 15.36
N LEU A 438 7.51 -18.80 14.67
CA LEU A 438 7.18 -20.05 13.98
C LEU A 438 7.85 -20.04 12.61
N GLN A 439 8.80 -20.92 12.39
CA GLN A 439 9.43 -21.13 11.10
C GLN A 439 8.58 -22.11 10.30
N LEU A 440 7.92 -21.62 9.26
CA LEU A 440 6.92 -22.36 8.51
C LEU A 440 7.45 -22.91 7.17
N GLY A 441 8.67 -22.52 6.78
CA GLY A 441 9.24 -22.90 5.49
C GLY A 441 8.45 -22.32 4.33
N ARG A 442 8.16 -23.12 3.31
CA ARG A 442 7.31 -22.67 2.19
C ARG A 442 5.86 -22.59 2.62
N VAL A 443 5.28 -21.41 2.47
CA VAL A 443 3.85 -21.17 2.75
C VAL A 443 3.13 -20.76 1.49
N THR A 444 2.07 -21.50 1.15
CA THR A 444 1.17 -21.17 0.04
C THR A 444 -0.28 -21.11 0.51
N GLY A 445 -1.05 -20.20 -0.01
CA GLY A 445 -2.46 -20.10 0.35
C GLY A 445 -3.16 -18.84 -0.15
N LEU A 446 -4.46 -18.84 0.09
CA LEU A 446 -5.36 -17.74 -0.25
C LEU A 446 -6.09 -17.27 1.00
N ALA A 447 -6.26 -15.97 1.14
CA ALA A 447 -7.12 -15.37 2.15
C ALA A 447 -8.00 -14.29 1.53
N ASP A 448 -9.31 -14.47 1.61
CA ASP A 448 -10.27 -13.44 1.26
C ASP A 448 -10.58 -12.59 2.50
N PHE A 449 -10.69 -11.29 2.32
CA PHE A 449 -11.03 -10.38 3.41
C PHE A 449 -12.09 -9.37 2.98
N VAL A 450 -12.90 -8.96 3.93
CA VAL A 450 -13.91 -7.92 3.76
C VAL A 450 -13.64 -6.82 4.77
N PHE A 451 -13.37 -5.66 4.26
CA PHE A 451 -13.12 -4.45 5.03
C PHE A 451 -14.34 -3.55 4.99
N THR A 452 -14.91 -3.28 6.14
CA THR A 452 -16.02 -2.35 6.31
C THR A 452 -15.59 -1.18 7.21
N SER A 453 -16.41 -0.15 7.33
CA SER A 453 -16.16 0.95 8.29
C SER A 453 -15.99 0.44 9.74
N ASN A 454 -16.56 -0.70 10.08
CA ASN A 454 -16.68 -1.20 11.45
C ASN A 454 -15.79 -2.39 11.75
N ALA A 455 -15.42 -3.20 10.76
CA ALA A 455 -14.70 -4.44 10.99
C ALA A 455 -13.92 -4.92 9.76
N LEU A 456 -12.88 -5.71 10.03
CA LEU A 456 -12.17 -6.56 9.07
C LEU A 456 -12.56 -8.02 9.32
N SER A 457 -13.11 -8.67 8.31
CA SER A 457 -13.38 -10.12 8.31
C SER A 457 -12.40 -10.80 7.37
N ILE A 458 -11.82 -11.93 7.80
CA ILE A 458 -10.85 -12.71 7.05
C ILE A 458 -11.36 -14.14 6.95
N THR A 459 -11.28 -14.71 5.76
CA THR A 459 -11.57 -16.14 5.52
C THR A 459 -10.50 -16.70 4.60
N SER A 460 -9.71 -17.63 5.09
CA SER A 460 -8.72 -18.29 4.23
C SER A 460 -9.33 -19.47 3.47
N GLY A 461 -8.83 -19.71 2.28
CA GLY A 461 -8.79 -21.03 1.71
C GLY A 461 -7.82 -21.93 2.49
N ARG A 462 -7.43 -23.04 1.89
CA ARG A 462 -6.40 -23.91 2.46
C ARG A 462 -5.04 -23.21 2.39
N VAL A 463 -4.47 -22.88 3.55
CA VAL A 463 -3.08 -22.42 3.70
C VAL A 463 -2.23 -23.65 4.00
N VAL A 464 -1.14 -23.84 3.26
CA VAL A 464 -0.21 -24.96 3.43
C VAL A 464 1.15 -24.41 3.83
N ALA A 465 1.70 -24.96 4.89
CA ALA A 465 3.08 -24.74 5.30
C ALA A 465 3.86 -26.05 5.06
N ASP A 466 5.00 -25.96 4.40
CA ASP A 466 5.83 -27.09 4.00
C ASP A 466 7.29 -26.78 4.38
N ALA A 467 7.75 -27.33 5.47
CA ALA A 467 9.12 -27.25 5.95
C ALA A 467 9.77 -28.64 5.88
N ASP A 468 11.09 -28.69 5.98
CA ASP A 468 11.86 -29.95 5.86
C ASP A 468 11.40 -31.03 6.83
N ASP A 469 10.95 -30.63 8.02
CA ASP A 469 10.62 -31.54 9.14
C ASP A 469 9.10 -31.56 9.47
N PHE A 470 8.27 -30.78 8.76
CA PHE A 470 6.83 -30.85 8.95
C PHE A 470 6.05 -30.30 7.75
N LYS A 471 4.86 -30.83 7.55
CA LYS A 471 3.89 -30.32 6.56
C LYS A 471 2.54 -30.16 7.22
N ALA A 472 2.02 -28.94 7.20
CA ALA A 472 0.74 -28.62 7.80
C ALA A 472 -0.17 -27.87 6.83
N SER A 473 -1.47 -27.97 7.07
CA SER A 473 -2.46 -27.15 6.38
C SER A 473 -3.44 -26.57 7.37
N ALA A 474 -3.88 -25.32 7.10
CA ALA A 474 -4.79 -24.61 7.98
C ALA A 474 -5.93 -23.94 7.21
N LEU A 475 -7.08 -23.81 7.87
CA LEU A 475 -8.18 -22.93 7.53
C LEU A 475 -8.31 -21.90 8.62
N ILE A 476 -8.37 -20.64 8.26
CA ILE A 476 -8.37 -19.52 9.20
C ILE A 476 -9.57 -18.62 8.92
N THR A 477 -10.37 -18.31 9.93
CA THR A 477 -11.35 -17.26 9.88
C THR A 477 -11.13 -16.26 11.00
N GLY A 478 -11.18 -14.98 10.69
CA GLY A 478 -10.93 -13.91 11.63
C GLY A 478 -11.97 -12.79 11.55
N TYR A 479 -12.21 -12.15 12.66
CA TYR A 479 -13.04 -10.96 12.78
C TYR A 479 -12.33 -9.95 13.69
N VAL A 480 -12.05 -8.76 13.20
CA VAL A 480 -11.36 -7.70 13.94
C VAL A 480 -12.20 -6.42 13.88
N PRO A 481 -12.78 -5.94 14.97
CA PRO A 481 -13.51 -4.69 15.02
C PRO A 481 -12.54 -3.50 14.92
N ILE A 482 -12.86 -2.49 14.07
CA ILE A 482 -12.02 -1.32 13.78
C ILE A 482 -12.60 -0.06 14.40
N ALA A 483 -13.93 0.13 14.31
CA ALA A 483 -14.61 1.25 14.91
C ALA A 483 -14.88 0.97 16.38
N SER A 484 -14.46 1.88 17.26
CA SER A 484 -14.63 1.94 18.72
C SER A 484 -14.55 0.58 19.46
N PRO A 485 -14.01 0.53 20.65
CA PRO A 485 -14.00 -0.71 21.41
C PRO A 485 -15.45 -1.08 21.80
N THR A 486 -16.15 -1.69 20.85
CA THR A 486 -17.36 -2.44 21.17
C THR A 486 -16.95 -3.54 22.13
N ASP A 487 -17.84 -3.98 23.00
CA ASP A 487 -17.61 -5.14 23.89
C ASP A 487 -17.25 -6.42 23.10
N GLU A 488 -17.52 -6.43 21.78
CA GLU A 488 -17.11 -7.49 20.88
C GLU A 488 -15.60 -7.42 20.61
N GLY A 489 -14.85 -8.37 21.17
CA GLY A 489 -13.43 -8.53 20.94
C GLY A 489 -13.11 -9.13 19.55
N ALA A 490 -11.86 -9.03 19.13
CA ALA A 490 -11.37 -9.75 17.95
C ALA A 490 -11.50 -11.25 18.17
N ARG A 491 -11.99 -11.98 17.16
CA ARG A 491 -12.21 -13.43 17.18
C ARG A 491 -11.36 -14.10 16.10
N LEU A 492 -10.84 -15.28 16.42
CA LEU A 492 -10.04 -16.10 15.50
C LEU A 492 -10.51 -17.53 15.61
N ASN A 493 -10.73 -18.16 14.48
CA ASN A 493 -10.91 -19.61 14.40
C ASN A 493 -9.83 -20.17 13.46
N VAL A 494 -9.14 -21.20 13.93
CA VAL A 494 -8.10 -21.90 13.19
C VAL A 494 -8.39 -23.39 13.28
N VAL A 495 -8.41 -24.03 12.13
CA VAL A 495 -8.39 -25.50 12.03
C VAL A 495 -7.11 -25.85 11.32
N LEU A 496 -6.24 -26.63 11.97
CA LEU A 496 -4.93 -27.03 11.45
C LEU A 496 -4.82 -28.54 11.46
N GLY A 497 -4.23 -29.07 10.42
CA GLY A 497 -3.87 -30.49 10.32
C GLY A 497 -2.43 -30.67 9.82
N SER A 498 -1.72 -31.64 10.43
CA SER A 498 -0.38 -32.05 9.99
C SER A 498 -0.31 -33.58 9.91
N GLY A 499 0.41 -34.09 8.92
CA GLY A 499 0.65 -35.53 8.78
C GLY A 499 1.58 -36.06 9.85
N ALA A 500 2.70 -35.37 10.06
CA ALA A 500 3.72 -35.70 11.06
C ALA A 500 4.44 -34.43 11.51
N ALA A 501 4.90 -34.41 12.74
CA ALA A 501 5.73 -33.34 13.29
C ALA A 501 6.58 -33.91 14.44
N SER A 502 7.82 -33.45 14.59
CA SER A 502 8.63 -33.81 15.76
C SER A 502 8.01 -33.27 17.06
N THR A 503 8.25 -33.92 18.19
CA THR A 503 7.79 -33.41 19.49
C THR A 503 8.26 -31.98 19.75
N GLN A 504 9.45 -31.63 19.32
CA GLN A 504 10.00 -30.30 19.44
C GLN A 504 9.14 -29.29 18.67
N ARG A 505 8.73 -29.61 17.44
CA ARG A 505 7.84 -28.76 16.64
C ARG A 505 6.47 -28.61 17.30
N VAL A 506 5.90 -29.67 17.81
CA VAL A 506 4.62 -29.58 18.55
C VAL A 506 4.74 -28.64 19.74
N LEU A 507 5.83 -28.65 20.48
CA LEU A 507 6.08 -27.73 21.58
C LEU A 507 6.24 -26.28 21.12
N GLU A 508 6.96 -26.03 20.04
CA GLU A 508 7.10 -24.69 19.43
C GLU A 508 5.75 -24.10 18.97
N PHE A 509 4.88 -24.95 18.39
CA PHE A 509 3.53 -24.55 17.95
C PHE A 509 2.49 -24.53 19.07
N THR A 510 2.87 -24.95 20.29
CA THR A 510 1.96 -24.94 21.43
C THR A 510 1.77 -23.51 21.95
N PRO A 511 0.54 -22.95 21.93
CA PRO A 511 0.32 -21.59 22.37
C PRO A 511 0.54 -21.41 23.88
N LYS A 512 1.11 -20.27 24.31
CA LYS A 512 1.22 -19.86 25.73
C LYS A 512 -0.12 -19.77 26.46
N THR A 513 -1.22 -19.76 25.72
CA THR A 513 -2.58 -19.72 26.26
C THR A 513 -3.02 -21.06 26.82
N ILE A 514 -2.32 -22.16 26.52
CA ILE A 514 -2.45 -23.41 27.24
C ILE A 514 -2.03 -23.17 28.70
N ASP A 515 -2.61 -23.94 29.60
CA ASP A 515 -2.26 -23.83 31.01
C ASP A 515 -0.75 -23.88 31.22
N LYS A 516 -0.23 -22.94 32.01
CA LYS A 516 1.24 -22.78 32.20
C LYS A 516 1.87 -24.04 32.77
N ASP A 517 1.19 -24.72 33.66
CA ASP A 517 1.74 -25.93 34.30
C ASP A 517 1.70 -27.09 33.32
N ALA A 518 0.66 -27.19 32.50
CA ALA A 518 0.57 -28.18 31.41
C ALA A 518 1.69 -27.95 30.35
N TYR A 519 1.94 -26.72 29.98
CA TYR A 519 3.02 -26.39 29.04
C TYR A 519 4.40 -26.72 29.60
N GLN A 520 4.66 -26.35 30.86
CA GLN A 520 5.92 -26.68 31.52
C GLN A 520 6.10 -28.19 31.67
N TRP A 521 5.01 -28.93 32.00
CA TRP A 521 5.06 -30.37 32.04
C TRP A 521 5.40 -30.95 30.67
N MET A 522 4.73 -30.52 29.60
CA MET A 522 5.04 -30.95 28.23
C MET A 522 6.52 -30.72 27.88
N GLN A 523 7.07 -29.55 28.18
CA GLN A 523 8.49 -29.26 27.92
C GLN A 523 9.46 -30.12 28.70
N SER A 524 9.14 -30.46 29.96
CA SER A 524 10.03 -31.23 30.81
C SER A 524 9.83 -32.74 30.71
N SER A 525 8.71 -33.19 30.16
CA SER A 525 8.28 -34.59 30.23
C SER A 525 8.27 -35.29 28.88
N LEU A 526 8.05 -34.57 27.80
CA LEU A 526 8.09 -35.16 26.45
C LEU A 526 9.53 -35.20 25.97
N GLY A 527 10.04 -36.41 25.74
CA GLY A 527 11.32 -36.64 25.11
C GLY A 527 11.28 -36.45 23.60
N THR A 528 12.28 -37.01 22.93
CA THR A 528 12.28 -37.09 21.47
C THR A 528 11.19 -38.03 20.96
N GLY A 529 10.72 -37.80 19.74
CA GLY A 529 9.67 -38.59 19.11
C GLY A 529 8.93 -37.85 18.02
N GLU A 530 7.87 -38.46 17.54
CA GLU A 530 7.05 -37.97 16.45
C GLU A 530 5.58 -37.95 16.86
N ALA A 531 4.90 -36.85 16.53
CA ALA A 531 3.45 -36.79 16.56
C ALA A 531 2.91 -36.94 15.12
N ARG A 532 1.97 -37.86 14.94
CA ARG A 532 1.36 -38.17 13.63
C ARG A 532 -0.12 -37.79 13.65
N ARG A 533 -0.67 -37.54 12.48
CA ARG A 533 -2.09 -37.18 12.31
C ARG A 533 -2.54 -36.05 13.28
N VAL A 534 -1.72 -35.01 13.37
CA VAL A 534 -1.98 -33.90 14.30
C VAL A 534 -3.15 -33.09 13.79
N GLY A 535 -4.16 -32.89 14.62
CA GLY A 535 -5.27 -32.01 14.44
C GLY A 535 -5.31 -30.93 15.54
N PHE A 536 -5.53 -29.68 15.17
CA PHE A 536 -5.65 -28.58 16.13
C PHE A 536 -6.81 -27.66 15.75
N VAL A 537 -7.61 -27.28 16.73
CA VAL A 537 -8.70 -26.34 16.59
C VAL A 537 -8.59 -25.26 17.67
N LEU A 538 -8.54 -24.01 17.23
CA LEU A 538 -8.69 -22.84 18.09
C LEU A 538 -9.94 -22.10 17.68
N ARG A 539 -10.80 -21.74 18.61
CA ARG A 539 -12.01 -20.95 18.37
C ARG A 539 -12.22 -19.94 19.48
N GLY A 540 -12.44 -18.66 19.13
CA GLY A 540 -12.88 -17.66 20.10
C GLY A 540 -12.05 -16.39 20.12
N GLY A 541 -12.17 -15.63 21.22
CA GLY A 541 -11.54 -14.32 21.37
C GLY A 541 -10.02 -14.38 21.55
N ILE A 542 -9.32 -13.40 20.97
CA ILE A 542 -7.83 -13.35 21.01
C ILE A 542 -7.34 -12.62 22.27
N ARG A 543 -8.13 -11.70 22.83
CA ARG A 543 -7.73 -10.92 24.00
C ARG A 543 -7.70 -11.78 25.27
N LYS A 544 -6.83 -11.41 26.21
CA LYS A 544 -6.71 -12.12 27.51
C LYS A 544 -8.06 -12.18 28.27
N ARG A 545 -8.87 -11.13 28.22
CA ARG A 545 -10.21 -11.07 28.84
C ARG A 545 -11.22 -12.04 28.21
N ASP A 546 -11.00 -12.44 26.96
CA ASP A 546 -11.88 -13.34 26.21
C ASP A 546 -11.52 -14.82 26.41
N ALA A 547 -10.52 -15.11 27.25
CA ALA A 547 -10.04 -16.48 27.52
C ALA A 547 -11.14 -17.45 27.96
N PRO A 548 -12.15 -17.05 28.78
CA PRO A 548 -13.24 -17.94 29.15
C PRO A 548 -14.14 -18.39 27.98
N LEU A 549 -14.13 -17.61 26.89
CA LEU A 549 -14.92 -17.87 25.68
C LEU A 549 -14.10 -18.56 24.58
N ARG A 550 -12.90 -18.99 24.91
CA ARG A 550 -11.96 -19.65 23.97
C ARG A 550 -12.05 -21.14 24.11
N SER A 551 -12.10 -21.85 23.00
CA SER A 551 -11.96 -23.30 22.92
C SER A 551 -10.70 -23.67 22.17
N ILE A 552 -9.91 -24.55 22.78
CA ILE A 552 -8.68 -25.11 22.20
C ILE A 552 -8.82 -26.62 22.27
N GLN A 553 -8.70 -27.26 21.11
CA GLN A 553 -8.72 -28.70 20.98
C GLN A 553 -7.52 -29.16 20.15
N MET A 554 -6.90 -30.23 20.57
CA MET A 554 -5.81 -30.85 19.84
C MET A 554 -5.96 -32.38 19.93
N SER A 555 -5.54 -33.07 18.87
CA SER A 555 -5.50 -34.51 18.81
C SER A 555 -4.28 -34.92 17.99
N ALA A 556 -3.52 -35.92 18.48
CA ALA A 556 -2.38 -36.46 17.77
C ALA A 556 -2.13 -37.91 18.15
N GLU A 557 -1.61 -38.72 17.24
CA GLU A 557 -0.95 -39.95 17.55
C GLU A 557 0.49 -39.67 17.97
N ALA A 558 0.92 -40.23 19.08
CA ALA A 558 2.24 -40.02 19.66
C ALA A 558 3.08 -41.28 19.53
N ASP A 559 4.28 -41.12 18.99
CA ASP A 559 5.33 -42.14 18.95
C ASP A 559 6.57 -41.53 19.63
N LEU A 560 6.71 -41.77 20.94
CA LEU A 560 7.68 -41.08 21.78
C LEU A 560 8.74 -42.04 22.26
N ASP A 561 10.00 -41.64 22.11
CA ASP A 561 11.14 -42.43 22.60
C ASP A 561 11.11 -42.57 24.13
N ALA A 562 10.75 -41.47 24.80
CA ALA A 562 10.69 -41.40 26.25
C ALA A 562 9.69 -40.37 26.76
N VAL A 563 9.05 -40.66 27.90
CA VAL A 563 8.18 -39.71 28.63
C VAL A 563 8.55 -39.75 30.12
N ILE A 564 8.86 -38.58 30.68
CA ILE A 564 9.11 -38.39 32.11
C ILE A 564 7.81 -37.86 32.73
N MET A 565 7.04 -38.72 33.34
CA MET A 565 5.82 -38.28 34.02
C MET A 565 6.14 -37.38 35.22
N ARG A 566 7.16 -37.74 35.99
CA ARG A 566 7.76 -36.96 37.09
C ARG A 566 9.22 -37.41 37.28
N PRO A 567 10.10 -36.51 37.77
CA PRO A 567 11.51 -36.85 37.99
C PRO A 567 11.74 -38.02 38.95
N GLU A 568 10.79 -38.25 39.88
CA GLU A 568 10.87 -39.27 40.87
C GLU A 568 10.25 -40.62 40.43
N LEU A 569 9.51 -40.62 39.30
CA LEU A 569 8.92 -41.83 38.73
C LEU A 569 9.83 -42.42 37.64
N PRO A 570 9.70 -43.69 37.39
CA PRO A 570 10.44 -44.33 36.30
C PRO A 570 10.12 -43.73 34.96
N LEU A 571 11.12 -43.72 34.10
CA LEU A 571 10.99 -43.30 32.72
C LEU A 571 10.09 -44.27 31.93
N ALA A 572 9.11 -43.77 31.23
CA ALA A 572 8.39 -44.55 30.24
C ALA A 572 9.09 -44.40 28.88
N GLU A 573 9.45 -45.53 28.27
CA GLU A 573 10.16 -45.60 27.00
C GLU A 573 9.28 -46.23 25.92
N ARG A 574 9.54 -45.90 24.66
CA ARG A 574 8.83 -46.44 23.49
C ARG A 574 7.31 -46.33 23.63
N VAL A 575 6.85 -45.10 23.90
CA VAL A 575 5.47 -44.84 24.24
C VAL A 575 4.68 -44.58 22.94
N LEU A 576 3.77 -45.50 22.63
CA LEU A 576 2.82 -45.35 21.55
C LEU A 576 1.44 -45.05 22.14
N GLY A 577 0.71 -44.08 21.53
CA GLY A 577 -0.62 -43.78 22.00
C GLY A 577 -1.22 -42.59 21.31
N HIS A 578 -2.32 -42.09 21.85
CA HIS A 578 -3.08 -40.98 21.37
C HIS A 578 -3.15 -39.88 22.44
N VAL A 579 -2.72 -38.68 22.07
CA VAL A 579 -2.84 -37.50 22.92
C VAL A 579 -3.99 -36.62 22.46
N SER A 580 -4.82 -36.18 23.39
CA SER A 580 -5.84 -35.18 23.12
C SER A 580 -5.81 -34.07 24.18
N ILE A 581 -6.07 -32.88 23.74
CA ILE A 581 -6.23 -31.68 24.58
C ILE A 581 -7.61 -31.12 24.32
N ASP A 582 -8.40 -30.95 25.35
CA ASP A 582 -9.68 -30.24 25.30
C ASP A 582 -9.66 -29.14 26.36
N ASN A 583 -9.40 -27.92 25.94
CA ASN A 583 -9.22 -26.74 26.80
C ASN A 583 -8.14 -26.94 27.87
N ALA A 584 -8.56 -27.29 29.11
CA ALA A 584 -7.67 -27.48 30.23
C ALA A 584 -7.43 -28.96 30.58
N LEU A 585 -8.04 -29.88 29.84
CA LEU A 585 -7.88 -31.33 30.04
C LEU A 585 -6.93 -31.87 28.97
N VAL A 586 -5.84 -32.48 29.42
CA VAL A 586 -4.91 -33.26 28.58
C VAL A 586 -5.17 -34.72 28.87
N THR A 587 -5.45 -35.51 27.86
CA THR A 587 -5.63 -36.96 27.95
C THR A 587 -4.58 -37.63 27.06
N PHE A 588 -3.91 -38.58 27.61
CA PHE A 588 -2.97 -39.45 26.89
C PHE A 588 -3.42 -40.91 27.06
N ASP A 589 -3.90 -41.46 25.97
CA ASP A 589 -4.32 -42.85 25.85
C ASP A 589 -3.14 -43.66 25.34
N ILE A 590 -2.61 -44.54 26.14
CA ILE A 590 -1.35 -45.30 25.87
C ILE A 590 -1.75 -46.67 25.33
N ASP A 591 -1.37 -46.94 24.08
CA ASP A 591 -1.54 -48.24 23.46
C ASP A 591 -0.44 -49.22 23.93
N SER A 592 0.77 -48.73 24.03
CA SER A 592 1.91 -49.50 24.55
C SER A 592 3.04 -48.61 25.08
N ALA A 593 3.74 -49.06 26.09
CA ALA A 593 4.95 -48.43 26.60
C ALA A 593 5.83 -49.45 27.33
N THR A 594 7.05 -49.06 27.70
CA THR A 594 7.92 -49.83 28.57
C THR A 594 8.30 -48.95 29.75
N VAL A 595 8.15 -49.43 30.97
CA VAL A 595 8.59 -48.74 32.20
C VAL A 595 9.61 -49.58 32.88
N GLY A 596 10.90 -49.19 32.76
CA GLY A 596 12.01 -50.05 33.12
C GLY A 596 12.03 -51.32 32.26
N SER A 597 11.70 -52.48 32.87
CA SER A 597 11.62 -53.78 32.16
C SER A 597 10.20 -54.33 32.08
N LEU A 598 9.21 -53.55 32.47
CA LEU A 598 7.81 -53.92 32.46
C LEU A 598 7.10 -53.35 31.22
N ALA A 599 6.28 -54.18 30.60
CA ALA A 599 5.47 -53.74 29.48
C ALA A 599 4.17 -53.12 29.99
N VAL A 600 3.79 -51.96 29.46
CA VAL A 600 2.47 -51.36 29.62
C VAL A 600 1.68 -51.72 28.36
N SER A 601 0.62 -52.50 28.53
CA SER A 601 -0.21 -52.97 27.40
C SER A 601 -1.41 -52.07 27.13
N SER A 602 -1.79 -51.22 28.07
CA SER A 602 -2.76 -50.15 27.93
C SER A 602 -2.62 -49.15 29.07
N GLY A 603 -2.85 -47.89 28.81
CA GLY A 603 -2.81 -46.88 29.86
C GLY A 603 -3.62 -45.63 29.48
N LEU A 604 -4.13 -44.93 30.49
CA LEU A 604 -4.82 -43.68 30.35
C LEU A 604 -4.26 -42.70 31.37
N VAL A 605 -3.65 -41.62 30.89
CA VAL A 605 -3.16 -40.52 31.73
C VAL A 605 -3.96 -39.28 31.45
N GLN A 606 -4.52 -38.66 32.49
CA GLN A 606 -5.25 -37.42 32.37
C GLN A 606 -4.67 -36.36 33.29
N VAL A 607 -4.47 -35.16 32.73
CA VAL A 607 -4.02 -33.98 33.45
C VAL A 607 -5.06 -32.89 33.27
N GLY A 608 -5.69 -32.49 34.35
CA GLY A 608 -6.72 -31.51 34.26
C GLY A 608 -7.18 -30.93 35.59
N LYS A 609 -8.14 -30.06 35.53
CA LYS A 609 -8.80 -29.48 36.70
C LYS A 609 -10.03 -30.34 37.03
N VAL A 610 -9.95 -31.11 38.09
CA VAL A 610 -11.09 -31.83 38.67
C VAL A 610 -11.57 -31.04 39.90
N LEU A 611 -12.74 -30.46 39.81
CA LEU A 611 -13.26 -29.47 40.77
C LEU A 611 -12.29 -28.27 40.89
N GLU A 612 -11.75 -28.01 42.07
CA GLU A 612 -10.81 -26.91 42.31
C GLU A 612 -9.34 -27.37 42.35
N THR A 613 -9.11 -28.68 42.32
CA THR A 613 -7.80 -29.27 42.43
C THR A 613 -7.32 -29.74 41.05
N ARG A 614 -6.08 -29.43 40.71
CA ARG A 614 -5.44 -29.99 39.52
C ARG A 614 -4.88 -31.33 39.86
N LEU A 615 -5.34 -32.38 39.19
CA LEU A 615 -4.95 -33.75 39.38
C LEU A 615 -4.30 -34.30 38.11
N LEU A 616 -3.27 -35.12 38.29
CA LEU A 616 -2.82 -36.11 37.33
C LEU A 616 -3.43 -37.44 37.77
N THR A 617 -4.22 -38.05 36.93
CA THR A 617 -4.71 -39.41 37.11
C THR A 617 -4.11 -40.30 36.06
N ALA A 618 -3.70 -41.49 36.46
CA ALA A 618 -3.16 -42.48 35.54
C ALA A 618 -3.76 -43.85 35.87
N HIS A 619 -4.23 -44.54 34.85
CA HIS A 619 -4.61 -45.97 34.90
C HIS A 619 -3.76 -46.69 33.89
N ALA A 620 -3.17 -47.83 34.29
CA ALA A 620 -2.34 -48.62 33.40
C ALA A 620 -2.43 -50.12 33.72
N THR A 621 -2.35 -50.92 32.67
CA THR A 621 -2.16 -52.34 32.77
C THR A 621 -0.69 -52.64 32.48
N ILE A 622 -0.02 -53.24 33.46
CA ILE A 622 1.42 -53.47 33.45
C ILE A 622 1.66 -54.97 33.51
N GLU A 623 2.47 -55.49 32.61
CA GLU A 623 2.79 -56.91 32.53
C GLU A 623 4.30 -57.12 32.48
N GLY A 624 4.79 -58.18 33.11
CA GLY A 624 6.21 -58.52 33.06
C GLY A 624 6.63 -59.65 33.99
N ASP A 625 7.94 -59.77 34.12
CA ASP A 625 8.52 -60.73 35.05
C ASP A 625 8.43 -60.24 36.51
N LEU A 626 7.96 -61.05 37.42
CA LEU A 626 7.82 -60.71 38.84
C LEU A 626 9.16 -60.24 39.50
N PRO A 627 10.33 -60.83 39.25
CA PRO A 627 11.60 -60.32 39.76
C PRO A 627 11.90 -58.89 39.36
N LYS A 628 11.62 -58.56 38.08
CA LYS A 628 11.83 -57.24 37.56
C LYS A 628 10.85 -56.22 38.17
N ALA A 629 9.59 -56.62 38.33
CA ALA A 629 8.57 -55.78 38.96
C ALA A 629 8.92 -55.46 40.42
N VAL A 630 9.32 -56.48 41.18
CA VAL A 630 9.73 -56.33 42.58
C VAL A 630 10.94 -55.38 42.71
N ASN A 631 11.98 -55.58 41.91
CA ASN A 631 13.14 -54.68 41.89
C ASN A 631 12.76 -53.24 41.52
N HIS A 632 11.86 -53.10 40.58
CA HIS A 632 11.42 -51.81 40.16
C HIS A 632 10.64 -51.11 41.26
N VAL A 633 9.71 -51.76 41.88
CA VAL A 633 8.93 -51.26 43.04
C VAL A 633 9.83 -50.93 44.22
N ALA A 634 10.82 -51.82 44.56
CA ALA A 634 11.77 -51.61 45.64
C ALA A 634 12.61 -50.30 45.47
N ALA A 635 12.87 -49.90 44.24
CA ALA A 635 13.61 -48.68 43.90
C ALA A 635 12.75 -47.38 43.96
N LEU A 636 11.42 -47.46 44.17
CA LEU A 636 10.56 -46.28 44.25
C LEU A 636 10.85 -45.44 45.50
N PRO A 637 11.03 -44.12 45.38
CA PRO A 637 11.43 -43.26 46.49
C PRO A 637 10.30 -43.05 47.54
N TYR A 638 9.11 -43.46 47.24
CA TYR A 638 7.92 -43.28 48.11
C TYR A 638 7.65 -44.45 49.03
N LEU A 639 8.39 -45.56 48.86
CA LEU A 639 8.25 -46.75 49.78
C LEU A 639 8.92 -46.46 51.09
N PRO A 640 8.33 -46.92 52.23
CA PRO A 640 9.00 -46.90 53.49
C PRO A 640 10.31 -47.79 53.41
N THR A 641 11.40 -47.29 53.96
CA THR A 641 12.73 -47.94 53.88
C THR A 641 12.70 -49.42 54.25
N ARG A 642 11.88 -49.78 55.25
CA ARG A 642 11.70 -51.17 55.64
C ARG A 642 11.08 -52.08 54.58
N VAL A 643 10.06 -51.48 53.83
CA VAL A 643 9.39 -52.20 52.74
C VAL A 643 10.34 -52.37 51.57
N SER A 644 11.07 -51.32 51.22
CA SER A 644 12.07 -51.34 50.13
C SER A 644 13.18 -52.42 50.45
N GLN A 645 13.67 -52.50 51.70
CA GLN A 645 14.64 -53.50 52.11
C GLN A 645 14.09 -54.93 51.99
N VAL A 646 12.86 -55.16 52.51
CA VAL A 646 12.21 -56.46 52.39
C VAL A 646 12.05 -56.90 50.94
N LEU A 647 11.62 -55.98 50.07
CA LEU A 647 11.48 -56.25 48.63
C LEU A 647 12.85 -56.54 47.95
N SER A 648 13.90 -55.86 48.40
CA SER A 648 15.27 -56.06 47.86
C SER A 648 15.86 -57.42 48.28
N ASP A 649 15.48 -57.93 49.45
CA ASP A 649 15.92 -59.23 49.97
C ASP A 649 15.07 -60.37 49.40
N LEU A 650 14.09 -60.10 48.60
CA LEU A 650 13.17 -61.05 47.98
C LEU A 650 13.72 -61.59 46.68
N THR A 651 13.87 -62.88 46.58
CA THR A 651 14.16 -63.61 45.34
C THR A 651 12.84 -64.16 44.80
N THR A 652 12.45 -63.75 43.60
CA THR A 652 11.17 -64.15 43.02
C THR A 652 11.34 -64.71 41.61
N SER A 653 10.39 -65.51 41.14
CA SER A 653 10.26 -65.97 39.77
C SER A 653 8.78 -65.93 39.38
N GLY A 654 8.48 -66.04 38.08
CA GLY A 654 7.11 -66.03 37.56
C GLY A 654 6.70 -64.72 36.89
N GLY A 655 5.45 -64.66 36.48
CA GLY A 655 4.86 -63.55 35.82
C GLY A 655 3.95 -62.70 36.73
N VAL A 656 3.84 -61.41 36.42
CA VAL A 656 2.98 -60.46 37.10
C VAL A 656 2.16 -59.66 36.11
N LEU A 657 0.89 -59.47 36.43
CA LEU A 657 -0.02 -58.50 35.77
C LEU A 657 -0.54 -57.53 36.81
N GLY A 658 -0.30 -56.26 36.64
CA GLY A 658 -0.75 -55.19 37.54
C GLY A 658 -1.74 -54.26 36.89
N HIS A 659 -2.81 -53.93 37.59
CA HIS A 659 -3.70 -52.87 37.20
C HIS A 659 -3.49 -51.66 38.13
N LEU A 660 -2.78 -50.66 37.66
CA LEU A 660 -2.41 -49.46 38.42
C LEU A 660 -3.48 -48.37 38.27
N ALA A 661 -3.89 -47.79 39.38
CA ALA A 661 -4.61 -46.54 39.45
C ALA A 661 -3.82 -45.54 40.32
N LEU A 662 -3.47 -44.42 39.75
CA LEU A 662 -2.67 -43.36 40.37
C LEU A 662 -3.41 -42.04 40.32
N SER A 663 -3.47 -41.31 41.43
CA SER A 663 -3.98 -39.93 41.48
C SER A 663 -3.01 -39.02 42.23
N VAL A 664 -2.54 -37.96 41.59
CA VAL A 664 -1.50 -37.10 42.16
C VAL A 664 -1.94 -35.63 42.03
N PRO A 665 -2.03 -34.88 43.13
CA PRO A 665 -2.22 -33.45 43.08
C PRO A 665 -1.00 -32.77 42.44
N ILE A 666 -1.23 -31.94 41.37
CA ILE A 666 -0.16 -31.21 40.69
C ILE A 666 0.24 -29.96 41.50
N LYS A 667 -0.70 -29.39 42.28
CA LYS A 667 -0.47 -28.20 43.12
C LYS A 667 -0.98 -28.48 44.55
N GLY A 668 -0.19 -28.06 45.57
CA GLY A 668 -0.54 -28.13 46.98
C GLY A 668 0.62 -28.52 47.86
N ALA A 669 0.50 -28.31 49.19
CA ALA A 669 1.52 -28.60 50.18
C ALA A 669 1.70 -30.12 50.44
N ARG A 670 0.71 -30.95 50.16
CA ARG A 670 0.75 -32.39 50.26
C ARG A 670 0.74 -33.01 48.86
N ARG A 671 1.90 -33.41 48.38
CA ARG A 671 2.09 -34.15 47.12
C ARG A 671 2.12 -35.66 47.34
N ILE A 672 1.32 -36.18 48.26
CA ILE A 672 1.25 -37.63 48.52
C ILE A 672 0.38 -38.22 47.42
N PRO A 673 0.90 -39.13 46.59
CA PRO A 673 0.09 -39.82 45.60
C PRO A 673 -0.89 -40.76 46.27
N ASP A 674 -2.08 -40.85 45.71
CA ASP A 674 -3.03 -41.89 45.99
C ASP A 674 -2.81 -43.01 44.96
N VAL A 675 -2.38 -44.19 45.42
CA VAL A 675 -2.00 -45.31 44.56
C VAL A 675 -2.81 -46.53 44.97
N SER A 676 -3.50 -47.10 44.02
CA SER A 676 -4.16 -48.41 44.16
C SER A 676 -3.67 -49.32 43.02
N THR A 677 -3.21 -50.49 43.36
CA THR A 677 -2.75 -51.45 42.36
C THR A 677 -3.31 -52.81 42.66
N ARG A 678 -4.06 -53.41 41.71
CA ARG A 678 -4.43 -54.82 41.75
C ARG A 678 -3.34 -55.63 41.06
N VAL A 679 -2.70 -56.55 41.78
CA VAL A 679 -1.61 -57.35 41.28
C VAL A 679 -2.07 -58.79 41.16
N LEU A 680 -1.94 -59.40 39.99
CA LEU A 680 -2.13 -60.81 39.73
C LEU A 680 -0.79 -61.45 39.51
N ILE A 681 -0.52 -62.53 40.26
CA ILE A 681 0.67 -63.31 40.09
C ILE A 681 0.32 -64.73 39.56
N ARG A 682 1.20 -65.30 38.72
CA ARG A 682 1.00 -66.62 38.08
C ARG A 682 2.31 -67.39 38.10
N ASP A 683 2.21 -68.63 38.52
CA ASP A 683 3.36 -69.60 38.59
C ASP A 683 4.60 -68.94 39.23
N ALA A 684 4.38 -68.21 40.31
CA ALA A 684 5.45 -67.49 40.95
C ALA A 684 6.08 -68.31 42.05
N SER A 685 7.38 -68.08 42.23
CA SER A 685 8.08 -68.56 43.44
C SER A 685 8.63 -67.37 44.23
N LEU A 686 8.78 -67.52 45.51
CA LEU A 686 9.21 -66.48 46.41
C LEU A 686 10.08 -67.10 47.53
N SER A 687 11.30 -66.54 47.64
CA SER A 687 12.22 -66.92 48.71
C SER A 687 12.85 -65.69 49.36
N PHE A 688 13.12 -65.72 50.62
CA PHE A 688 13.73 -64.65 51.41
C PHE A 688 15.18 -64.88 51.65
N ALA A 689 16.04 -63.95 51.38
CA ALA A 689 17.47 -64.07 51.67
C ALA A 689 17.71 -64.28 53.18
N GLY A 690 18.37 -65.34 53.51
CA GLY A 690 18.70 -65.65 54.91
C GLY A 690 17.64 -66.41 55.72
N LEU A 691 16.50 -66.74 55.12
CA LEU A 691 15.45 -67.55 55.72
C LEU A 691 15.19 -68.81 54.87
N PRO A 692 15.01 -69.99 55.45
CA PRO A 692 14.68 -71.21 54.70
C PRO A 692 13.20 -71.25 54.32
N ILE A 693 12.70 -70.13 53.83
CA ILE A 693 11.31 -69.98 53.41
C ILE A 693 11.27 -69.92 51.89
N GLU A 694 10.65 -70.94 51.31
CA GLU A 694 10.39 -70.96 49.86
C GLU A 694 8.91 -71.25 49.59
N LEU A 695 8.27 -70.32 48.91
CA LEU A 695 6.89 -70.45 48.45
C LEU A 695 6.93 -70.73 46.96
N ASN A 696 6.24 -71.77 46.52
CA ASN A 696 6.26 -72.19 45.10
C ASN A 696 4.85 -72.26 44.50
N GLN A 697 4.77 -72.15 43.20
CA GLN A 697 3.53 -72.22 42.46
C GLN A 697 2.47 -71.24 42.98
N LEU A 698 2.92 -70.03 43.34
CA LEU A 698 2.03 -68.99 43.81
C LEU A 698 1.18 -68.47 42.64
N ALA A 699 -0.14 -68.45 42.86
CA ALA A 699 -1.11 -67.92 41.97
C ALA A 699 -2.23 -67.21 42.73
N GLY A 700 -2.64 -66.00 42.28
CA GLY A 700 -3.70 -65.23 42.97
C GLY A 700 -3.62 -63.76 42.65
N ASP A 701 -4.45 -63.03 43.34
CA ASP A 701 -4.48 -61.58 43.22
C ASP A 701 -4.54 -60.84 44.55
N PHE A 702 -3.99 -59.68 44.65
CA PHE A 702 -4.09 -58.76 45.78
C PHE A 702 -4.20 -57.29 45.37
N VAL A 703 -4.76 -56.54 46.26
CA VAL A 703 -4.87 -55.03 46.05
C VAL A 703 -3.92 -54.37 47.05
N TYR A 704 -3.02 -53.57 46.55
CA TYR A 704 -2.16 -52.70 47.34
C TYR A 704 -2.65 -51.26 47.26
N GLU A 705 -2.82 -50.60 48.38
CA GLU A 705 -3.20 -49.21 48.51
C GLU A 705 -2.17 -48.45 49.35
N TYR A 706 -1.59 -47.39 48.78
CA TYR A 706 -0.67 -46.52 49.50
C TYR A 706 -1.45 -45.43 50.26
N PRO A 707 -1.21 -45.16 51.56
CA PRO A 707 -0.16 -45.77 52.41
C PRO A 707 -0.63 -46.99 53.22
N THR A 708 -1.80 -47.51 53.00
CA THR A 708 -2.46 -48.53 53.84
C THR A 708 -1.77 -49.93 53.75
N GLY A 709 -1.23 -50.23 52.59
CA GLY A 709 -0.62 -51.55 52.31
C GLY A 709 -1.54 -52.51 51.56
N ILE A 710 -1.44 -53.80 51.75
CA ILE A 710 -2.32 -54.80 51.15
C ILE A 710 -3.67 -54.73 51.85
N THR A 711 -4.76 -54.45 51.15
CA THR A 711 -6.09 -54.32 51.70
C THR A 711 -7.00 -55.52 51.44
N GLU A 712 -6.81 -56.15 50.30
CA GLU A 712 -7.57 -57.32 49.86
C GLU A 712 -6.64 -58.28 49.12
N GLY A 713 -6.93 -59.57 49.11
CA GLY A 713 -6.24 -60.55 48.29
C GLY A 713 -6.34 -61.99 48.78
N ALA A 714 -6.10 -62.89 47.83
CA ALA A 714 -5.93 -64.33 48.10
C ALA A 714 -4.86 -64.84 47.17
N ILE A 715 -3.84 -65.55 47.77
CA ILE A 715 -2.75 -66.19 47.03
C ILE A 715 -2.69 -67.62 47.41
N ASP A 716 -2.92 -68.50 46.46
CA ASP A 716 -2.76 -69.95 46.60
C ASP A 716 -1.35 -70.35 46.21
N GLY A 717 -0.83 -71.37 46.84
CA GLY A 717 0.48 -71.87 46.52
C GLY A 717 0.92 -73.10 47.42
N PHE A 718 2.19 -73.31 47.43
CA PHE A 718 2.77 -74.42 48.26
C PHE A 718 3.88 -73.85 49.13
N PHE A 719 3.86 -74.25 50.44
CA PHE A 719 4.90 -73.99 51.36
C PHE A 719 5.44 -75.35 51.85
N LEU A 720 6.71 -75.70 51.66
CA LEU A 720 7.33 -76.98 51.95
C LEU A 720 6.51 -78.16 51.40
N GLY A 721 5.95 -78.01 50.19
CA GLY A 721 5.16 -79.08 49.56
C GLY A 721 3.69 -79.21 50.05
N ARG A 722 3.24 -78.35 50.98
CA ARG A 722 1.87 -78.35 51.47
C ARG A 722 1.09 -77.21 50.86
N PRO A 723 -0.16 -77.39 50.46
CA PRO A 723 -0.99 -76.29 49.93
C PRO A 723 -1.17 -75.22 51.00
N LEU A 724 -1.11 -73.94 50.55
CA LEU A 724 -1.29 -72.72 51.33
C LEU A 724 -2.28 -71.87 50.57
N THR A 725 -3.23 -71.25 51.29
CA THR A 725 -4.15 -70.26 50.79
C THR A 725 -4.06 -69.02 51.65
#